data_0ece11f27f26c51e80846f582a3a589b
#
_entry.id   0ece11f27f26c51e80846f582a3a589b
#
_cell.length_a   1.000
_cell.length_b   1.000
_cell.length_c   1.000
_cell.angle_alpha   90.00
_cell.angle_beta   90.00
_cell.angle_gamma   90.00
#
_symmetry.space_group_name_H-M   'P 1'
#
loop_
_entity.id
_entity.type
_entity.pdbx_description
1 polymer ?
#
loop_
_entity_poly.entity_id
_entity_poly.type
_entity_poly.pdbx_seq_one_letter_code
_entity_poly.pdbx_strand_id
1 'polypeptide(L)'
;MKTSFLLLALALSATASAQTDVTASYVNNPSFEADNTATLTVVNNNADGLRGYKADAPSGWTVTNSNGMGASLIVTPACYTDNNFGRVTTVADGNQAFYMRMGWATNATTLKQTLANLPAGTYKLTANVRSAYANAAASSMRLFAEGKGTSLTFTKGEASCFTTMPWEEMGVTFTTTAEGNVSIGLQVDWLSGGSCFMIDNFRLTRLPEGYVDPTEKVDSVKSITEGVITADFVDEATMKGDLLQMLGRFAKYLKNDFQDCAAPNSVGEACGCFKSNSTMQANEDGVRSNADLGMIAAFLVKYGKDKVTLPEGVTWTDLQDMARKSLVFAYSTHKANRLKVCAGNNYWGSTSTADHVWESSLWAMSVAYSAFFQWDELTDAQKGYVKALLKAECNYELGRTIPTGYAGDTKAEENGWEADVLAATLGLFPNDELAPKWFARLREFAINSYSHRNDAINHTVVDPDYDNATVADLYKGQNLYDDYTLQNHNYFHTSYQNVVIQELGEAALALKLFQNTLHGTEKWKTNALMHNNDTVQKEVLNWLALADGELAMPNGNDWSLFLYDQITSYTTNACFLRDTDALMLENLAYKMIKARQQTTDDGSWLLRSDIGARRMGVEAHRVMMTWLMHEANTTADLTPSTFDNFRERYGAAKILPAQNIVRG
;
A
#
# COMPACT_ATOMS: atom_id res chain seq x y z
N MET A 1 -57.30 -35.17 -11.85
CA MET A 1 -57.28 -33.97 -11.01
C MET A 1 -55.86 -33.46 -10.99
N LYS A 2 -55.58 -32.39 -11.74
CA LYS A 2 -54.28 -31.73 -11.76
C LYS A 2 -54.40 -30.47 -10.91
N THR A 3 -53.71 -30.43 -9.80
CA THR A 3 -53.68 -29.26 -8.89
C THR A 3 -52.47 -28.41 -9.27
N SER A 4 -52.71 -27.27 -9.89
CA SER A 4 -51.69 -26.28 -10.21
C SER A 4 -51.39 -25.47 -8.95
N PHE A 5 -50.15 -25.48 -8.49
CA PHE A 5 -49.63 -24.52 -7.50
C PHE A 5 -49.19 -23.26 -8.24
N LEU A 6 -49.85 -22.18 -7.94
CA LEU A 6 -49.50 -20.84 -8.39
C LEU A 6 -48.47 -20.28 -7.39
N LEU A 7 -47.18 -20.21 -7.76
CA LEU A 7 -46.18 -19.46 -7.02
C LEU A 7 -46.38 -17.97 -7.28
N LEU A 8 -46.83 -17.26 -6.25
CA LEU A 8 -46.87 -15.81 -6.25
C LEU A 8 -45.47 -15.30 -5.92
N ALA A 9 -44.71 -14.89 -6.92
CA ALA A 9 -43.46 -14.18 -6.73
C ALA A 9 -43.78 -12.74 -6.27
N LEU A 10 -43.58 -12.45 -4.98
CA LEU A 10 -43.49 -11.09 -4.50
C LEU A 10 -42.16 -10.50 -4.98
N ALA A 11 -42.21 -9.70 -6.01
CA ALA A 11 -41.11 -8.81 -6.33
C ALA A 11 -41.07 -7.70 -5.28
N LEU A 12 -40.21 -7.80 -4.28
CA LEU A 12 -39.78 -6.64 -3.52
C LEU A 12 -38.95 -5.78 -4.46
N SER A 13 -39.57 -4.75 -5.01
CA SER A 13 -38.85 -3.62 -5.58
C SER A 13 -38.19 -2.86 -4.41
N ALA A 14 -36.95 -3.17 -4.08
CA ALA A 14 -36.11 -2.29 -3.30
C ALA A 14 -35.92 -1.02 -4.13
N THR A 15 -36.70 0.02 -3.88
CA THR A 15 -36.37 1.36 -4.32
C THR A 15 -35.08 1.73 -3.62
N ALA A 16 -33.97 1.72 -4.31
CA ALA A 16 -32.73 2.30 -3.84
C ALA A 16 -33.05 3.76 -3.46
N SER A 17 -33.14 4.03 -2.16
CA SER A 17 -33.32 5.38 -1.65
C SER A 17 -32.07 6.18 -2.03
N ALA A 18 -32.22 7.19 -2.87
CA ALA A 18 -31.10 8.02 -3.30
C ALA A 18 -30.54 8.84 -2.12
N GLN A 19 -29.25 9.12 -2.15
CA GLN A 19 -28.65 10.11 -1.26
C GLN A 19 -29.34 11.46 -1.45
N THR A 20 -29.68 12.13 -0.36
CA THR A 20 -30.43 13.40 -0.40
C THR A 20 -29.64 14.50 0.28
N ASP A 21 -29.28 15.54 -0.45
CA ASP A 21 -28.70 16.76 0.15
C ASP A 21 -29.79 17.46 0.99
N VAL A 22 -29.53 17.57 2.28
CA VAL A 22 -30.41 18.24 3.25
C VAL A 22 -29.75 19.46 3.88
N THR A 23 -28.64 19.93 3.32
CA THR A 23 -27.88 21.07 3.80
C THR A 23 -28.74 22.30 4.03
N ALA A 24 -29.51 22.71 3.03
CA ALA A 24 -30.37 23.91 3.12
C ALA A 24 -31.47 23.82 4.18
N SER A 25 -31.83 22.60 4.62
CA SER A 25 -32.87 22.39 5.63
C SER A 25 -32.35 22.46 7.07
N TYR A 26 -31.07 22.19 7.28
CA TYR A 26 -30.53 22.02 8.63
C TYR A 26 -29.28 22.84 8.93
N VAL A 27 -28.44 23.14 7.93
CA VAL A 27 -27.19 23.88 8.12
C VAL A 27 -27.42 25.36 7.78
N ASN A 28 -27.27 26.22 8.76
CA ASN A 28 -27.34 27.67 8.53
C ASN A 28 -26.01 28.16 7.97
N ASN A 29 -26.07 29.00 6.92
CA ASN A 29 -24.91 29.66 6.34
C ASN A 29 -23.73 28.68 6.07
N PRO A 30 -23.94 27.63 5.28
CA PRO A 30 -22.98 26.55 5.10
C PRO A 30 -21.70 26.96 4.34
N SER A 31 -21.80 28.01 3.51
CA SER A 31 -20.70 28.59 2.72
C SER A 31 -20.42 30.04 3.07
N PHE A 32 -20.87 30.48 4.23
CA PHE A 32 -20.65 31.81 4.82
C PHE A 32 -21.18 32.99 3.97
N GLU A 33 -22.02 32.75 2.98
CA GLU A 33 -22.57 33.75 2.06
C GLU A 33 -23.62 34.69 2.72
N ALA A 34 -24.18 34.31 3.89
CA ALA A 34 -25.11 35.15 4.62
C ALA A 34 -24.44 36.32 5.37
N ASP A 35 -23.12 36.32 5.47
CA ASP A 35 -22.37 37.40 6.11
C ASP A 35 -22.21 38.58 5.14
N ASN A 36 -22.93 39.67 5.42
CA ASN A 36 -22.89 40.88 4.56
C ASN A 36 -21.58 41.67 4.74
N THR A 37 -20.61 41.44 3.89
CA THR A 37 -19.32 42.07 3.95
C THR A 37 -19.37 43.60 3.90
N ALA A 38 -20.44 44.22 3.32
CA ALA A 38 -20.61 45.67 3.30
C ALA A 38 -20.89 46.27 4.68
N THR A 39 -21.33 45.46 5.65
CA THR A 39 -21.63 45.88 7.03
C THR A 39 -20.55 45.46 8.01
N LEU A 40 -19.59 44.66 7.62
CA LEU A 40 -18.49 44.21 8.46
C LEU A 40 -17.32 45.20 8.45
N THR A 41 -16.60 45.27 9.55
CA THR A 41 -15.39 46.08 9.65
C THR A 41 -14.28 45.52 8.78
N VAL A 42 -13.78 46.32 7.86
CA VAL A 42 -12.61 45.92 7.04
C VAL A 42 -11.37 45.90 7.94
N VAL A 43 -10.72 44.74 7.95
CA VAL A 43 -9.40 44.59 8.56
C VAL A 43 -8.36 44.79 7.45
N ASN A 44 -7.50 45.76 7.63
CA ASN A 44 -6.37 46.04 6.76
C ASN A 44 -5.16 46.28 7.66
N ASN A 45 -4.52 45.19 8.07
CA ASN A 45 -3.35 45.24 8.93
C ASN A 45 -2.08 45.22 8.07
N ASN A 46 -1.53 46.35 7.78
CA ASN A 46 -0.32 46.46 6.97
C ASN A 46 0.92 45.82 7.60
N ALA A 47 0.95 45.63 8.92
CA ALA A 47 2.08 44.98 9.60
C ALA A 47 2.08 43.45 9.38
N ASP A 48 0.91 42.86 9.28
CA ASP A 48 0.73 41.40 9.07
C ASP A 48 0.27 41.05 7.66
N GLY A 49 0.05 42.04 6.80
CA GLY A 49 -0.43 41.86 5.43
C GLY A 49 -1.80 41.24 5.29
N LEU A 50 -2.64 41.29 6.34
CA LEU A 50 -3.93 40.63 6.37
C LEU A 50 -5.05 41.57 5.95
N ARG A 51 -5.86 41.17 4.97
CA ARG A 51 -7.05 41.90 4.53
C ARG A 51 -8.26 40.99 4.44
N GLY A 52 -9.34 41.39 5.09
CA GLY A 52 -10.62 40.70 5.13
C GLY A 52 -11.67 41.48 5.89
N TYR A 53 -12.77 40.85 6.23
CA TYR A 53 -13.89 41.45 6.95
C TYR A 53 -13.99 40.78 8.31
N LYS A 54 -13.89 41.59 9.39
CA LYS A 54 -13.89 41.07 10.75
C LYS A 54 -15.22 40.35 11.07
N ALA A 55 -15.13 39.08 11.47
CA ALA A 55 -16.24 38.31 12.00
C ALA A 55 -15.74 37.49 13.18
N ASP A 56 -16.20 37.81 14.39
CA ASP A 56 -15.84 37.02 15.59
C ASP A 56 -16.39 35.59 15.49
N ALA A 57 -17.54 35.42 14.83
CA ALA A 57 -18.09 34.17 14.34
C ALA A 57 -18.94 34.45 13.09
N PRO A 58 -18.98 33.55 12.09
CA PRO A 58 -19.91 33.68 10.96
C PRO A 58 -21.36 33.59 11.42
N SER A 59 -22.28 34.20 10.67
CA SER A 59 -23.70 34.16 10.95
C SER A 59 -24.21 32.71 11.05
N GLY A 60 -24.88 32.38 12.14
CA GLY A 60 -25.39 31.02 12.41
C GLY A 60 -24.36 30.06 13.01
N TRP A 61 -23.13 30.47 13.20
CA TRP A 61 -22.06 29.67 13.80
C TRP A 61 -21.57 30.26 15.12
N THR A 62 -20.95 29.42 15.94
CA THR A 62 -20.28 29.81 17.17
C THR A 62 -18.80 29.45 17.08
N VAL A 63 -17.94 30.39 17.41
CA VAL A 63 -16.50 30.15 17.52
C VAL A 63 -16.11 30.16 18.99
N THR A 64 -15.52 29.08 19.48
CA THR A 64 -14.95 29.00 20.83
C THR A 64 -13.44 29.01 20.72
N ASN A 65 -12.83 29.85 21.54
CA ASN A 65 -11.40 30.09 21.55
C ASN A 65 -10.89 30.07 22.98
N SER A 66 -9.88 29.27 23.26
CA SER A 66 -9.33 29.18 24.61
C SER A 66 -8.37 30.32 24.95
N ASN A 67 -7.68 30.97 24.01
CA ASN A 67 -6.65 31.98 24.30
C ASN A 67 -6.33 32.93 23.14
N GLY A 68 -7.32 33.59 22.58
CA GLY A 68 -7.12 34.69 21.64
C GLY A 68 -6.58 34.26 20.26
N MET A 69 -7.47 34.02 19.31
CA MET A 69 -7.11 34.01 17.92
C MET A 69 -6.51 35.37 17.51
N GLY A 70 -5.47 35.35 16.68
CA GLY A 70 -4.93 36.54 16.08
C GLY A 70 -5.89 37.22 15.10
N ALA A 71 -6.73 36.45 14.41
CA ALA A 71 -7.80 36.96 13.54
C ALA A 71 -8.83 35.86 13.19
N SER A 72 -10.11 36.26 13.06
CA SER A 72 -11.17 35.54 12.39
C SER A 72 -11.89 36.46 11.41
N LEU A 73 -11.99 36.06 10.16
CA LEU A 73 -12.42 36.92 9.07
C LEU A 73 -13.32 36.15 8.09
N ILE A 74 -14.30 36.85 7.53
CA ILE A 74 -14.84 36.49 6.22
C ILE A 74 -13.88 37.02 5.16
N VAL A 75 -13.50 36.16 4.23
CA VAL A 75 -12.58 36.50 3.12
C VAL A 75 -13.26 36.22 1.78
N THR A 76 -12.88 37.02 0.77
CA THR A 76 -13.33 36.86 -0.62
C THR A 76 -12.11 36.78 -1.54
N PRO A 77 -12.27 36.38 -2.81
CA PRO A 77 -11.15 36.41 -3.77
C PRO A 77 -10.46 37.74 -3.94
N ALA A 78 -11.10 38.85 -3.52
CA ALA A 78 -10.49 40.18 -3.52
C ALA A 78 -9.58 40.44 -2.31
N CYS A 79 -9.67 39.60 -1.25
CA CYS A 79 -8.80 39.71 -0.09
C CYS A 79 -7.41 39.17 -0.41
N TYR A 80 -6.40 39.74 0.20
CA TYR A 80 -5.02 39.31 0.08
C TYR A 80 -4.31 39.45 1.41
N THR A 81 -3.23 38.73 1.55
CA THR A 81 -2.29 38.91 2.64
C THR A 81 -0.92 39.17 2.05
N ASP A 82 -0.25 40.24 2.50
CA ASP A 82 1.15 40.53 2.15
C ASP A 82 2.08 39.63 3.01
N ASN A 83 3.33 39.53 2.65
CA ASN A 83 4.37 38.87 3.45
C ASN A 83 4.12 37.40 3.78
N ASN A 84 4.15 36.50 2.80
CA ASN A 84 4.15 35.05 2.85
C ASN A 84 2.78 34.37 2.90
N PHE A 85 1.67 35.04 3.04
CA PHE A 85 0.34 34.38 3.10
C PHE A 85 -0.42 34.44 1.77
N GLY A 86 0.02 35.26 0.82
CA GLY A 86 -0.53 35.31 -0.54
C GLY A 86 -1.97 35.81 -0.65
N ARG A 87 -2.45 35.88 -1.88
CA ARG A 87 -3.80 36.33 -2.20
C ARG A 87 -4.79 35.17 -2.10
N VAL A 88 -5.95 35.40 -1.52
CA VAL A 88 -7.09 34.47 -1.62
C VAL A 88 -7.63 34.52 -3.05
N THR A 89 -7.25 33.54 -3.88
CA THR A 89 -7.65 33.54 -5.29
C THR A 89 -8.93 32.78 -5.56
N THR A 90 -9.29 31.84 -4.67
CA THR A 90 -10.48 31.00 -4.80
C THR A 90 -11.11 30.76 -3.44
N VAL A 91 -12.42 30.59 -3.44
CA VAL A 91 -13.23 29.98 -2.37
C VAL A 91 -13.71 28.62 -2.87
N ALA A 92 -14.17 27.74 -1.98
CA ALA A 92 -14.61 26.41 -2.38
C ALA A 92 -16.04 26.42 -2.92
N ASP A 93 -16.89 27.31 -2.40
CA ASP A 93 -18.27 27.51 -2.86
C ASP A 93 -18.65 28.99 -2.75
N GLY A 94 -19.45 29.49 -3.70
CA GLY A 94 -19.91 30.87 -3.68
C GLY A 94 -18.83 31.92 -3.85
N ASN A 95 -18.81 32.94 -3.00
CA ASN A 95 -17.94 34.11 -3.06
C ASN A 95 -17.17 34.38 -1.77
N GLN A 96 -17.44 33.64 -0.71
CA GLN A 96 -16.90 33.87 0.63
C GLN A 96 -16.37 32.58 1.25
N ALA A 97 -15.43 32.70 2.16
CA ALA A 97 -14.95 31.61 3.02
C ALA A 97 -14.64 32.17 4.41
N PHE A 98 -14.61 31.31 5.41
CA PHE A 98 -14.20 31.69 6.75
C PHE A 98 -12.72 31.41 6.97
N TYR A 99 -11.99 32.42 7.42
CA TYR A 99 -10.56 32.38 7.68
C TYR A 99 -10.27 32.49 9.17
N MET A 100 -9.41 31.62 9.68
CA MET A 100 -8.90 31.66 11.05
C MET A 100 -7.39 31.73 11.07
N ARG A 101 -6.83 32.65 11.87
CA ARG A 101 -5.41 32.76 12.15
C ARG A 101 -5.13 32.69 13.64
N MET A 102 -4.14 31.91 14.01
CA MET A 102 -3.66 31.84 15.39
C MET A 102 -2.52 32.81 15.65
N GLY A 103 -2.48 33.31 16.90
CA GLY A 103 -1.31 33.96 17.45
C GLY A 103 -0.15 32.98 17.69
N TRP A 104 0.81 33.37 18.52
CA TRP A 104 2.03 32.56 18.77
C TRP A 104 1.90 31.56 19.93
N ALA A 105 0.70 31.32 20.45
CA ALA A 105 0.43 30.39 21.54
C ALA A 105 -0.24 29.11 21.04
N THR A 106 0.03 27.99 21.70
CA THR A 106 -0.70 26.73 21.51
C THR A 106 -2.15 26.92 21.93
N ASN A 107 -3.09 26.43 21.11
CA ASN A 107 -4.50 26.66 21.34
C ASN A 107 -5.38 25.60 20.66
N ALA A 108 -6.66 25.53 21.06
CA ALA A 108 -7.71 24.78 20.36
C ALA A 108 -8.88 25.72 20.06
N THR A 109 -9.33 25.73 18.81
CA THR A 109 -10.46 26.56 18.37
C THR A 109 -11.52 25.68 17.74
N THR A 110 -12.78 25.93 18.06
CA THR A 110 -13.90 25.16 17.49
C THR A 110 -14.88 26.11 16.82
N LEU A 111 -15.14 25.86 15.53
CA LEU A 111 -16.28 26.41 14.79
C LEU A 111 -17.43 25.39 14.91
N LYS A 112 -18.56 25.80 15.48
CA LYS A 112 -19.65 24.88 15.84
C LYS A 112 -21.01 25.44 15.46
N GLN A 113 -21.91 24.57 15.04
CA GLN A 113 -23.33 24.83 14.89
C GLN A 113 -24.13 23.67 15.49
N THR A 114 -25.34 23.95 15.97
CA THR A 114 -26.31 22.92 16.41
C THR A 114 -27.43 22.83 15.39
N LEU A 115 -27.56 21.68 14.75
CA LEU A 115 -28.68 21.34 13.88
C LEU A 115 -29.89 21.03 14.79
N ALA A 116 -31.02 21.70 14.57
CA ALA A 116 -32.20 21.48 15.38
C ALA A 116 -33.12 20.43 14.75
N ASN A 117 -33.66 19.53 15.58
CA ASN A 117 -34.69 18.54 15.18
C ASN A 117 -34.26 17.70 13.96
N LEU A 118 -33.00 17.29 13.89
CA LEU A 118 -32.52 16.39 12.83
C LEU A 118 -33.21 15.02 13.00
N PRO A 119 -33.94 14.50 11.98
CA PRO A 119 -34.62 13.20 12.10
C PRO A 119 -33.65 12.03 12.33
N ALA A 120 -34.17 10.92 12.85
CA ALA A 120 -33.40 9.68 12.89
C ALA A 120 -32.94 9.27 11.48
N GLY A 121 -31.68 8.82 11.37
CA GLY A 121 -31.10 8.43 10.09
C GLY A 121 -29.58 8.47 10.08
N THR A 122 -29.00 8.03 8.99
CA THR A 122 -27.56 8.13 8.75
C THR A 122 -27.25 9.31 7.83
N TYR A 123 -26.24 10.07 8.19
CA TYR A 123 -25.85 11.31 7.51
C TYR A 123 -24.36 11.35 7.24
N LYS A 124 -23.98 11.99 6.13
CA LYS A 124 -22.59 12.37 5.85
C LYS A 124 -22.48 13.90 5.92
N LEU A 125 -21.60 14.38 6.80
CA LEU A 125 -21.19 15.78 6.84
C LEU A 125 -19.87 15.93 6.11
N THR A 126 -19.77 16.90 5.18
CA THR A 126 -18.52 17.28 4.55
C THR A 126 -18.25 18.77 4.71
N ALA A 127 -16.99 19.19 4.62
CA ALA A 127 -16.56 20.57 4.53
C ALA A 127 -15.25 20.66 3.76
N ASN A 128 -15.07 21.75 3.00
CA ASN A 128 -13.80 22.05 2.36
C ASN A 128 -12.89 22.83 3.28
N VAL A 129 -11.64 22.45 3.37
CA VAL A 129 -10.63 23.09 4.19
C VAL A 129 -9.37 23.37 3.38
N ARG A 130 -8.62 24.38 3.80
CA ARG A 130 -7.36 24.77 3.15
C ARG A 130 -6.43 25.34 4.19
N SER A 131 -5.23 24.76 4.33
CA SER A 131 -4.17 25.35 5.13
C SER A 131 -3.44 26.41 4.31
N ALA A 132 -3.18 27.55 4.93
CA ALA A 132 -2.33 28.58 4.33
C ALA A 132 -0.90 28.52 4.85
N TYR A 133 -0.75 28.17 6.11
CA TYR A 133 0.54 28.14 6.76
C TYR A 133 0.45 27.34 8.07
N ALA A 134 1.37 26.41 8.26
CA ALA A 134 1.56 25.73 9.54
C ALA A 134 3.01 25.90 10.00
N ASN A 135 3.21 26.47 11.19
CA ASN A 135 4.55 26.78 11.69
C ASN A 135 5.04 25.74 12.71
N ALA A 136 6.25 25.27 12.53
CA ALA A 136 7.13 24.53 13.45
C ALA A 136 6.66 23.13 13.92
N ALA A 137 5.45 22.93 14.37
CA ALA A 137 4.91 21.62 14.79
C ALA A 137 3.64 21.29 14.01
N ALA A 138 3.25 20.03 13.96
CA ALA A 138 2.04 19.62 13.30
C ALA A 138 0.80 20.25 13.96
N SER A 139 -0.06 20.86 13.16
CA SER A 139 -1.40 21.30 13.57
C SER A 139 -2.42 20.33 13.01
N SER A 140 -3.49 20.03 13.73
CA SER A 140 -4.53 19.13 13.27
C SER A 140 -5.86 19.84 13.15
N MET A 141 -6.67 19.39 12.20
CA MET A 141 -8.03 19.84 11.98
C MET A 141 -8.96 18.62 12.03
N ARG A 142 -10.04 18.72 12.79
CA ARG A 142 -11.02 17.65 12.97
C ARG A 142 -12.40 18.13 12.58
N LEU A 143 -12.97 17.58 11.53
CA LEU A 143 -14.40 17.69 11.23
C LEU A 143 -15.17 16.75 12.16
N PHE A 144 -16.24 17.20 12.80
CA PHE A 144 -17.00 16.38 13.74
C PHE A 144 -18.51 16.53 13.61
N ALA A 145 -19.22 15.46 13.98
CA ALA A 145 -20.67 15.40 14.16
C ALA A 145 -21.00 14.31 15.20
N GLU A 146 -21.86 14.61 16.18
CA GLU A 146 -22.31 13.63 17.21
C GLU A 146 -21.19 12.81 17.87
N GLY A 147 -20.11 13.47 18.25
CA GLY A 147 -18.97 12.78 18.90
C GLY A 147 -18.04 12.00 17.96
N LYS A 148 -18.46 11.73 16.72
CA LYS A 148 -17.59 11.19 15.66
C LYS A 148 -16.79 12.31 15.00
N GLY A 149 -15.68 11.96 14.35
CA GLY A 149 -14.89 12.95 13.61
C GLY A 149 -13.80 12.32 12.78
N THR A 150 -13.37 13.06 11.76
CA THR A 150 -12.19 12.75 10.94
C THR A 150 -11.16 13.86 11.09
N SER A 151 -9.88 13.53 11.05
CA SER A 151 -8.79 14.48 11.30
C SER A 151 -7.85 14.56 10.10
N LEU A 152 -7.35 15.77 9.84
CA LEU A 152 -6.32 16.06 8.88
C LEU A 152 -5.17 16.76 9.62
N THR A 153 -3.92 16.35 9.37
CA THR A 153 -2.73 16.92 10.02
C THR A 153 -1.89 17.66 9.01
N PHE A 154 -1.48 18.87 9.36
CA PHE A 154 -0.64 19.74 8.57
C PHE A 154 0.74 19.86 9.21
N THR A 155 1.81 19.64 8.44
CA THR A 155 3.19 19.73 8.91
C THR A 155 3.90 20.98 8.39
N LYS A 156 4.94 21.41 9.11
CA LYS A 156 5.76 22.56 8.73
C LYS A 156 6.48 22.36 7.40
N GLY A 157 6.63 23.43 6.65
CA GLY A 157 7.50 23.53 5.47
C GLY A 157 6.79 23.94 4.21
N GLU A 158 5.48 23.95 4.22
CA GLU A 158 4.67 24.42 3.10
C GLU A 158 4.34 25.89 3.31
N ALA A 159 5.38 26.73 3.28
CA ALA A 159 5.26 28.19 3.25
C ALA A 159 4.75 28.63 1.88
N SER A 160 3.69 28.01 1.39
CA SER A 160 3.04 28.46 0.18
C SER A 160 1.73 29.11 0.56
N CYS A 161 1.63 30.33 0.17
CA CYS A 161 0.46 31.15 0.22
C CYS A 161 -0.81 30.40 -0.18
N PHE A 162 -1.96 30.85 0.28
CA PHE A 162 -3.31 30.42 -0.12
C PHE A 162 -3.53 30.21 -1.63
N THR A 163 -2.64 30.69 -2.47
CA THR A 163 -2.71 30.58 -3.93
C THR A 163 -2.27 29.23 -4.47
N THR A 164 -1.51 28.46 -3.70
CA THR A 164 -0.87 27.21 -4.17
C THR A 164 -1.39 25.95 -3.48
N MET A 165 -2.00 26.08 -2.31
CA MET A 165 -2.60 24.94 -1.61
C MET A 165 -3.98 24.62 -2.18
N PRO A 166 -4.29 23.35 -2.50
CA PRO A 166 -5.62 22.96 -2.94
C PRO A 166 -6.63 23.04 -1.79
N TRP A 167 -7.90 23.14 -2.15
CA TRP A 167 -8.98 22.85 -1.23
C TRP A 167 -9.09 21.34 -1.06
N GLU A 168 -9.19 20.87 0.17
CA GLU A 168 -9.40 19.48 0.52
C GLU A 168 -10.77 19.29 1.13
N GLU A 169 -11.50 18.24 0.73
CA GLU A 169 -12.77 17.88 1.34
C GLU A 169 -12.54 16.94 2.50
N MET A 170 -13.03 17.30 3.68
CA MET A 170 -13.15 16.41 4.83
C MET A 170 -14.57 15.86 4.91
N GLY A 171 -14.73 14.61 5.35
CA GLY A 171 -16.04 13.98 5.51
C GLY A 171 -16.13 13.13 6.77
N VAL A 172 -17.30 13.11 7.43
CA VAL A 172 -17.62 12.22 8.55
C VAL A 172 -19.04 11.71 8.42
N THR A 173 -19.22 10.39 8.61
CA THR A 173 -20.53 9.75 8.64
C THR A 173 -20.96 9.53 10.09
N PHE A 174 -22.22 9.83 10.40
CA PHE A 174 -22.80 9.64 11.73
C PHE A 174 -24.25 9.18 11.64
N THR A 175 -24.74 8.54 12.68
CA THR A 175 -26.12 8.03 12.75
C THR A 175 -26.82 8.57 13.98
N THR A 176 -28.04 9.07 13.80
CA THR A 176 -28.94 9.46 14.88
C THR A 176 -30.03 8.38 15.05
N THR A 177 -30.26 7.93 16.26
CA THR A 177 -31.26 6.89 16.56
C THR A 177 -32.66 7.46 16.83
N ALA A 178 -32.74 8.76 17.06
CA ALA A 178 -34.00 9.50 17.29
C ALA A 178 -33.88 10.92 16.74
N GLU A 179 -34.99 11.57 16.49
CA GLU A 179 -35.02 13.01 16.19
C GLU A 179 -34.47 13.83 17.37
N GLY A 180 -33.57 14.76 17.06
CA GLY A 180 -32.93 15.56 18.10
C GLY A 180 -32.00 16.62 17.58
N ASN A 181 -31.34 17.30 18.52
CA ASN A 181 -30.34 18.32 18.23
C ASN A 181 -28.96 17.67 18.05
N VAL A 182 -28.30 17.98 16.97
CA VAL A 182 -26.99 17.44 16.60
C VAL A 182 -25.96 18.56 16.49
N SER A 183 -24.85 18.42 17.19
CA SER A 183 -23.72 19.34 17.05
C SER A 183 -22.80 18.93 15.92
N ILE A 184 -22.55 19.87 15.00
CA ILE A 184 -21.58 19.73 13.90
C ILE A 184 -20.53 20.82 13.98
N GLY A 185 -19.36 20.60 13.38
CA GLY A 185 -18.36 21.64 13.29
C GLY A 185 -16.98 21.17 12.95
N LEU A 186 -16.04 22.11 13.08
CA LEU A 186 -14.62 21.91 12.84
C LEU A 186 -13.84 22.35 14.08
N GLN A 187 -12.97 21.50 14.58
CA GLN A 187 -12.01 21.80 15.64
C GLN A 187 -10.63 21.88 15.05
N VAL A 188 -9.88 22.91 15.40
CA VAL A 188 -8.49 23.08 15.01
C VAL A 188 -7.64 23.09 16.26
N ASP A 189 -6.69 22.16 16.34
CA ASP A 189 -5.70 22.07 17.40
C ASP A 189 -4.36 22.65 16.90
N TRP A 190 -3.96 23.76 17.52
CA TRP A 190 -2.80 24.53 17.14
C TRP A 190 -1.62 24.14 18.02
N LEU A 191 -0.59 23.55 17.46
CA LEU A 191 0.59 23.14 18.21
C LEU A 191 1.69 24.19 18.22
N SER A 192 1.64 25.18 17.30
CA SER A 192 2.52 26.36 17.34
C SER A 192 1.90 27.55 16.65
N GLY A 193 2.34 28.74 17.02
CA GLY A 193 1.81 29.99 16.52
C GLY A 193 2.03 30.26 15.04
N GLY A 194 1.21 31.12 14.48
CA GLY A 194 1.30 31.57 13.10
C GLY A 194 0.56 30.71 12.08
N SER A 195 -0.15 29.68 12.48
CA SER A 195 -0.93 28.85 11.54
C SER A 195 -2.22 29.53 11.10
N CYS A 196 -2.61 29.32 9.84
CA CYS A 196 -3.78 29.92 9.20
C CYS A 196 -4.56 28.87 8.42
N PHE A 197 -5.90 28.92 8.50
CA PHE A 197 -6.79 28.00 7.80
C PHE A 197 -7.98 28.74 7.19
N MET A 198 -8.45 28.21 6.06
CA MET A 198 -9.72 28.59 5.45
C MET A 198 -10.67 27.41 5.48
N ILE A 199 -11.92 27.68 5.73
CA ILE A 199 -13.00 26.71 5.80
C ILE A 199 -14.16 27.22 4.95
N ASP A 200 -14.82 26.30 4.25
CA ASP A 200 -15.94 26.62 3.37
C ASP A 200 -16.81 25.39 3.07
N ASN A 201 -18.00 25.61 2.47
CA ASN A 201 -18.82 24.60 1.83
C ASN A 201 -19.17 23.40 2.73
N PHE A 202 -19.77 23.67 3.91
CA PHE A 202 -20.36 22.59 4.69
C PHE A 202 -21.54 21.96 3.94
N ARG A 203 -21.59 20.63 3.85
CA ARG A 203 -22.69 19.89 3.24
C ARG A 203 -23.17 18.79 4.16
N LEU A 204 -24.48 18.63 4.26
CA LEU A 204 -25.12 17.55 5.00
C LEU A 204 -25.97 16.71 4.05
N THR A 205 -25.59 15.47 3.85
CA THR A 205 -26.28 14.51 2.99
C THR A 205 -26.93 13.44 3.84
N ARG A 206 -28.24 13.23 3.71
CA ARG A 206 -28.91 12.08 4.29
C ARG A 206 -28.65 10.87 3.42
N LEU A 207 -28.17 9.80 4.01
CA LEU A 207 -27.82 8.56 3.34
C LEU A 207 -29.02 7.60 3.32
N PRO A 208 -29.09 6.63 2.38
CA PRO A 208 -30.16 5.65 2.29
C PRO A 208 -30.33 4.86 3.58
N GLU A 209 -31.54 4.38 3.85
CA GLU A 209 -31.75 3.41 4.93
C GLU A 209 -30.94 2.15 4.68
N GLY A 210 -30.25 1.65 5.70
CA GLY A 210 -29.34 0.52 5.57
C GLY A 210 -27.98 0.86 4.95
N TYR A 211 -27.69 2.14 4.73
CA TYR A 211 -26.34 2.55 4.33
C TYR A 211 -25.31 2.11 5.36
N VAL A 212 -24.32 1.37 4.90
CA VAL A 212 -23.14 0.99 5.68
C VAL A 212 -21.97 1.79 5.13
N ASP A 213 -21.32 2.57 6.00
CA ASP A 213 -20.13 3.31 5.60
C ASP A 213 -19.05 2.30 5.17
N PRO A 214 -18.48 2.43 3.98
CA PRO A 214 -17.39 1.56 3.56
C PRO A 214 -16.23 1.51 4.54
N THR A 215 -16.02 2.59 5.31
CA THR A 215 -14.99 2.64 6.35
C THR A 215 -15.40 1.93 7.64
N GLU A 216 -16.71 1.78 7.93
CA GLU A 216 -17.20 1.02 9.09
C GLU A 216 -17.23 -0.50 8.86
N LYS A 217 -17.11 -0.96 7.60
CA LYS A 217 -17.02 -2.40 7.31
C LYS A 217 -15.76 -3.07 7.88
N VAL A 218 -14.78 -2.29 8.28
CA VAL A 218 -13.55 -2.81 8.91
C VAL A 218 -13.81 -3.53 10.23
N ASP A 219 -14.81 -3.10 10.99
CA ASP A 219 -15.15 -3.78 12.26
C ASP A 219 -15.84 -5.14 12.06
N SER A 220 -16.40 -5.42 10.88
CA SER A 220 -16.99 -6.73 10.57
C SER A 220 -15.93 -7.82 10.31
N VAL A 221 -14.68 -7.45 10.08
CA VAL A 221 -13.55 -8.39 9.90
C VAL A 221 -13.26 -9.17 11.19
N LYS A 222 -13.66 -8.66 12.35
CA LYS A 222 -13.47 -9.33 13.66
C LYS A 222 -14.21 -10.66 13.79
N SER A 223 -15.16 -10.96 12.93
CA SER A 223 -15.98 -12.19 13.00
C SER A 223 -15.44 -13.36 12.15
N ILE A 224 -14.32 -13.20 11.44
CA ILE A 224 -13.80 -14.24 10.53
C ILE A 224 -13.15 -15.40 11.29
N THR A 225 -12.71 -15.21 12.53
CA THR A 225 -11.79 -16.11 13.21
C THR A 225 -12.40 -17.39 13.74
N GLU A 226 -13.68 -17.42 14.07
CA GLU A 226 -14.30 -18.63 14.57
C GLU A 226 -14.73 -19.55 13.42
N GLY A 227 -14.10 -20.71 13.30
CA GLY A 227 -14.45 -21.77 12.35
C GLY A 227 -13.60 -21.82 11.07
N VAL A 228 -12.71 -20.85 10.83
CA VAL A 228 -11.80 -20.88 9.67
C VAL A 228 -10.52 -21.66 9.97
N ILE A 229 -10.03 -21.61 11.21
CA ILE A 229 -8.86 -22.34 11.65
C ILE A 229 -9.25 -23.77 11.95
N THR A 230 -9.17 -24.62 10.94
CA THR A 230 -9.32 -26.07 11.11
C THR A 230 -7.93 -26.70 11.05
N ALA A 231 -7.73 -27.77 11.85
CA ALA A 231 -6.50 -28.55 11.81
C ALA A 231 -6.38 -29.38 10.51
N ASP A 232 -7.44 -29.41 9.70
CA ASP A 232 -7.46 -30.17 8.47
C ASP A 232 -6.57 -29.53 7.41
N PHE A 233 -5.61 -30.29 6.91
CA PHE A 233 -4.74 -29.85 5.83
C PHE A 233 -5.50 -29.83 4.51
N VAL A 234 -5.39 -28.73 3.78
CA VAL A 234 -5.87 -28.60 2.40
C VAL A 234 -4.72 -28.98 1.46
N ASP A 235 -4.96 -29.94 0.58
CA ASP A 235 -3.95 -30.40 -0.38
C ASP A 235 -3.53 -29.30 -1.36
N GLU A 236 -2.32 -29.44 -1.92
CA GLU A 236 -1.71 -28.47 -2.82
C GLU A 236 -2.60 -28.13 -4.04
N ALA A 237 -3.24 -29.12 -4.65
CA ALA A 237 -4.05 -28.90 -5.85
C ALA A 237 -5.29 -28.05 -5.53
N THR A 238 -5.95 -28.33 -4.41
CA THR A 238 -7.08 -27.54 -3.91
C THR A 238 -6.64 -26.12 -3.53
N MET A 239 -5.54 -25.97 -2.79
CA MET A 239 -4.99 -24.67 -2.42
C MET A 239 -4.64 -23.84 -3.66
N LYS A 240 -3.94 -24.40 -4.64
CA LYS A 240 -3.64 -23.73 -5.92
C LYS A 240 -4.90 -23.28 -6.66
N GLY A 241 -5.93 -24.12 -6.70
CA GLY A 241 -7.22 -23.77 -7.30
C GLY A 241 -7.86 -22.56 -6.61
N ASP A 242 -7.84 -22.53 -5.29
CA ASP A 242 -8.36 -21.43 -4.49
C ASP A 242 -7.56 -20.13 -4.65
N LEU A 243 -6.22 -20.21 -4.62
CA LEU A 243 -5.33 -19.05 -4.84
C LEU A 243 -5.59 -18.41 -6.21
N LEU A 244 -5.71 -19.26 -7.24
CA LEU A 244 -6.00 -18.78 -8.59
C LEU A 244 -7.38 -18.12 -8.68
N GLN A 245 -8.39 -18.71 -8.01
CA GLN A 245 -9.74 -18.16 -7.96
C GLN A 245 -9.79 -16.83 -7.15
N MET A 246 -9.01 -16.71 -6.09
CA MET A 246 -8.87 -15.44 -5.34
C MET A 246 -8.33 -14.31 -6.25
N LEU A 247 -7.30 -14.59 -7.04
CA LEU A 247 -6.77 -13.63 -8.01
C LEU A 247 -7.81 -13.31 -9.10
N GLY A 248 -8.60 -14.30 -9.52
CA GLY A 248 -9.71 -14.10 -10.44
C GLY A 248 -10.78 -13.14 -9.90
N ARG A 249 -11.15 -13.26 -8.63
CA ARG A 249 -12.07 -12.31 -7.97
C ARG A 249 -11.46 -10.92 -7.87
N PHE A 250 -10.16 -10.83 -7.60
CA PHE A 250 -9.41 -9.57 -7.53
C PHE A 250 -9.41 -8.79 -8.86
N ALA A 251 -9.70 -9.44 -9.99
CA ALA A 251 -9.81 -8.79 -11.28
C ALA A 251 -10.86 -7.64 -11.31
N LYS A 252 -11.87 -7.68 -10.43
CA LYS A 252 -12.84 -6.57 -10.30
C LYS A 252 -12.19 -5.34 -9.69
N TYR A 253 -11.37 -5.53 -8.65
CA TYR A 253 -10.57 -4.44 -8.09
C TYR A 253 -9.64 -3.83 -9.15
N LEU A 254 -8.89 -4.66 -9.89
CA LEU A 254 -8.02 -4.19 -10.97
C LEU A 254 -8.77 -3.29 -11.95
N LYS A 255 -9.94 -3.74 -12.43
CA LYS A 255 -10.74 -2.98 -13.40
C LYS A 255 -11.26 -1.66 -12.82
N ASN A 256 -11.67 -1.65 -11.56
CA ASN A 256 -12.20 -0.45 -10.90
C ASN A 256 -11.10 0.60 -10.67
N ASP A 257 -9.87 0.16 -10.43
CA ASP A 257 -8.74 1.04 -10.13
C ASP A 257 -7.97 1.49 -11.38
N PHE A 258 -8.08 0.80 -12.50
CA PHE A 258 -7.32 1.11 -13.72
C PHE A 258 -7.84 2.35 -14.45
N GLN A 259 -6.92 3.11 -15.05
CA GLN A 259 -7.23 4.24 -15.94
C GLN A 259 -6.23 4.33 -17.09
N ASP A 260 -6.73 4.73 -18.26
CA ASP A 260 -5.87 5.05 -19.40
C ASP A 260 -5.10 6.34 -19.17
N CYS A 261 -3.87 6.40 -19.67
CA CYS A 261 -3.15 7.65 -19.78
C CYS A 261 -3.79 8.57 -20.81
N ALA A 262 -3.79 9.88 -20.58
CA ALA A 262 -4.38 10.86 -21.48
C ALA A 262 -3.74 10.88 -22.89
N ALA A 263 -2.50 10.39 -23.01
CA ALA A 263 -1.78 10.30 -24.28
C ALA A 263 -0.84 9.07 -24.27
N PRO A 264 -0.55 8.51 -25.45
CA PRO A 264 0.46 7.45 -25.58
C PRO A 264 1.85 7.95 -25.19
N ASN A 265 2.82 7.02 -25.13
CA ASN A 265 4.24 7.38 -25.00
C ASN A 265 4.80 8.01 -26.28
N SER A 266 6.05 8.42 -26.28
CA SER A 266 6.68 9.14 -27.42
C SER A 266 6.86 8.29 -28.69
N VAL A 267 6.71 6.99 -28.58
CA VAL A 267 6.75 6.07 -29.74
C VAL A 267 5.36 5.57 -30.16
N GLY A 268 4.30 6.18 -29.61
CA GLY A 268 2.93 5.94 -30.01
C GLY A 268 2.23 4.75 -29.33
N GLU A 269 2.81 4.17 -28.29
CA GLU A 269 2.21 3.06 -27.55
C GLU A 269 1.23 3.56 -26.48
N ALA A 270 0.03 2.97 -26.48
CA ALA A 270 -0.97 3.23 -25.44
C ALA A 270 -0.45 2.77 -24.08
N CYS A 271 -0.69 3.56 -23.05
CA CYS A 271 -0.32 3.27 -21.67
C CYS A 271 -1.45 3.59 -20.71
N GLY A 272 -1.39 3.00 -19.53
CA GLY A 272 -2.35 3.18 -18.45
C GLY A 272 -1.70 2.90 -17.11
N CYS A 273 -2.38 3.30 -16.05
CA CYS A 273 -1.92 3.12 -14.68
C CYS A 273 -3.10 2.91 -13.73
N PHE A 274 -2.82 2.56 -12.49
CA PHE A 274 -3.82 2.37 -11.45
C PHE A 274 -4.01 3.67 -10.65
N LYS A 275 -5.28 4.01 -10.36
CA LYS A 275 -5.72 5.33 -9.84
C LYS A 275 -5.23 5.67 -8.45
N SER A 276 -4.96 4.66 -7.63
CA SER A 276 -4.43 4.90 -6.28
C SER A 276 -3.13 5.69 -6.29
N ASN A 277 -2.56 5.86 -7.47
CA ASN A 277 -1.62 6.92 -7.72
C ASN A 277 -2.15 7.90 -8.77
N SER A 278 -3.09 8.73 -8.36
CA SER A 278 -3.66 9.78 -9.20
C SER A 278 -2.63 10.75 -9.79
N THR A 279 -1.43 10.78 -9.24
CA THR A 279 -0.35 11.69 -9.63
C THR A 279 0.68 11.07 -10.56
N MET A 280 0.64 9.76 -10.80
CA MET A 280 1.62 9.02 -11.62
C MET A 280 3.07 9.39 -11.25
N GLN A 281 3.40 9.35 -9.97
CA GLN A 281 4.71 9.75 -9.47
C GLN A 281 5.76 8.69 -9.77
N ALA A 282 7.02 9.12 -9.92
CA ALA A 282 8.17 8.23 -10.05
C ALA A 282 8.69 7.82 -8.66
N ASN A 283 7.83 7.26 -7.84
CA ASN A 283 8.10 6.81 -6.49
C ASN A 283 7.38 5.48 -6.20
N GLU A 284 7.53 5.00 -4.99
CA GLU A 284 6.94 3.76 -4.52
C GLU A 284 5.43 3.69 -4.73
N ASP A 285 4.69 4.72 -4.39
CA ASP A 285 3.22 4.73 -4.52
C ASP A 285 2.76 4.70 -5.98
N GLY A 286 3.59 5.18 -6.91
CA GLY A 286 3.27 5.28 -8.31
C GLY A 286 3.71 4.07 -9.13
N VAL A 287 4.99 3.84 -9.17
CA VAL A 287 5.57 2.85 -10.07
C VAL A 287 5.37 1.44 -9.53
N ARG A 288 5.62 1.21 -8.24
CA ARG A 288 5.45 -0.10 -7.61
C ARG A 288 4.02 -0.59 -7.75
N SER A 289 3.03 0.22 -7.35
CA SER A 289 1.62 -0.14 -7.47
C SER A 289 1.23 -0.48 -8.90
N ASN A 290 1.72 0.29 -9.87
CA ASN A 290 1.43 0.05 -11.27
C ASN A 290 2.09 -1.25 -11.76
N ALA A 291 3.33 -1.51 -11.38
CA ALA A 291 4.04 -2.73 -11.76
C ALA A 291 3.39 -3.98 -11.15
N ASP A 292 3.09 -3.96 -9.85
CA ASP A 292 2.48 -5.10 -9.16
C ASP A 292 1.09 -5.43 -9.69
N LEU A 293 0.19 -4.45 -9.80
CA LEU A 293 -1.17 -4.69 -10.28
C LEU A 293 -1.21 -5.08 -11.76
N GLY A 294 -0.34 -4.50 -12.59
CA GLY A 294 -0.16 -4.89 -13.99
C GLY A 294 0.39 -6.31 -14.14
N MET A 295 1.29 -6.72 -13.27
CA MET A 295 1.82 -8.08 -13.19
C MET A 295 0.71 -9.10 -12.87
N ILE A 296 -0.18 -8.80 -11.92
CA ILE A 296 -1.32 -9.68 -11.58
C ILE A 296 -2.27 -9.83 -12.77
N ALA A 297 -2.57 -8.74 -13.48
CA ALA A 297 -3.39 -8.81 -14.70
C ALA A 297 -2.75 -9.72 -15.75
N ALA A 298 -1.45 -9.59 -15.98
CA ALA A 298 -0.69 -10.42 -16.93
C ALA A 298 -0.65 -11.90 -16.51
N PHE A 299 -0.46 -12.17 -15.23
CA PHE A 299 -0.51 -13.52 -14.66
C PHE A 299 -1.87 -14.19 -14.92
N LEU A 300 -2.97 -13.49 -14.63
CA LEU A 300 -4.31 -14.02 -14.86
C LEU A 300 -4.54 -14.36 -16.33
N VAL A 301 -4.10 -13.52 -17.26
CA VAL A 301 -4.20 -13.80 -18.71
C VAL A 301 -3.45 -15.08 -19.08
N LYS A 302 -2.24 -15.27 -18.52
CA LYS A 302 -1.39 -16.43 -18.84
C LYS A 302 -1.87 -17.74 -18.20
N TYR A 303 -2.22 -17.72 -16.92
CA TYR A 303 -2.46 -18.92 -16.14
C TYR A 303 -3.92 -19.12 -15.71
N GLY A 304 -4.72 -18.05 -15.68
CA GLY A 304 -6.12 -18.09 -15.21
C GLY A 304 -7.14 -18.38 -16.30
N LYS A 305 -6.82 -18.11 -17.57
CA LYS A 305 -7.74 -18.30 -18.68
C LYS A 305 -8.23 -19.76 -18.72
N ASP A 306 -9.53 -19.95 -18.84
CA ASP A 306 -10.23 -21.25 -18.82
C ASP A 306 -10.18 -22.01 -17.46
N LYS A 307 -9.53 -21.44 -16.44
CA LYS A 307 -9.46 -22.03 -15.08
C LYS A 307 -10.19 -21.19 -14.04
N VAL A 308 -10.44 -19.91 -14.32
CA VAL A 308 -11.01 -18.94 -13.40
C VAL A 308 -12.29 -18.34 -13.98
N THR A 309 -13.29 -18.19 -13.14
CA THR A 309 -14.49 -17.43 -13.46
C THR A 309 -14.27 -15.96 -13.09
N LEU A 310 -14.23 -15.08 -14.08
CA LEU A 310 -14.09 -13.64 -13.83
C LEU A 310 -15.40 -13.06 -13.26
N PRO A 311 -15.31 -12.03 -12.40
CA PRO A 311 -16.47 -11.30 -11.91
C PRO A 311 -17.27 -10.63 -13.03
N GLU A 312 -18.56 -10.39 -12.77
CA GLU A 312 -19.42 -9.66 -13.70
C GLU A 312 -18.81 -8.31 -14.10
N GLY A 313 -18.87 -8.02 -15.38
CA GLY A 313 -18.35 -6.77 -15.96
C GLY A 313 -16.84 -6.76 -16.21
N VAL A 314 -16.11 -7.84 -15.92
CA VAL A 314 -14.68 -7.99 -16.24
C VAL A 314 -14.51 -9.03 -17.33
N THR A 315 -13.68 -8.71 -18.32
CA THR A 315 -13.37 -9.62 -19.44
C THR A 315 -11.88 -9.92 -19.50
N TRP A 316 -11.52 -11.02 -20.16
CA TRP A 316 -10.11 -11.35 -20.44
C TRP A 316 -9.42 -10.29 -21.29
N THR A 317 -10.18 -9.61 -22.17
CA THR A 317 -9.67 -8.47 -22.96
C THR A 317 -9.33 -7.28 -22.07
N ASP A 318 -10.16 -6.98 -21.06
CA ASP A 318 -9.84 -5.92 -20.08
C ASP A 318 -8.51 -6.23 -19.38
N LEU A 319 -8.33 -7.46 -18.89
CA LEU A 319 -7.10 -7.86 -18.20
C LEU A 319 -5.88 -7.78 -19.12
N GLN A 320 -5.99 -8.23 -20.36
CA GLN A 320 -4.91 -8.14 -21.34
C GLN A 320 -4.53 -6.69 -21.65
N ASP A 321 -5.54 -5.81 -21.81
CA ASP A 321 -5.34 -4.39 -22.06
C ASP A 321 -4.65 -3.71 -20.85
N MET A 322 -5.13 -3.96 -19.63
CA MET A 322 -4.53 -3.45 -18.41
C MET A 322 -3.08 -3.94 -18.24
N ALA A 323 -2.83 -5.23 -18.44
CA ALA A 323 -1.49 -5.81 -18.36
C ALA A 323 -0.52 -5.16 -19.35
N ARG A 324 -0.96 -4.97 -20.59
CA ARG A 324 -0.15 -4.36 -21.64
C ARG A 324 0.14 -2.89 -21.35
N LYS A 325 -0.89 -2.11 -21.06
CA LYS A 325 -0.76 -0.66 -20.85
C LYS A 325 0.06 -0.32 -19.60
N SER A 326 -0.08 -1.09 -18.51
CA SER A 326 0.73 -0.89 -17.31
C SER A 326 2.20 -1.25 -17.52
N LEU A 327 2.51 -2.31 -18.27
CA LEU A 327 3.87 -2.64 -18.65
C LEU A 327 4.49 -1.54 -19.52
N VAL A 328 3.73 -1.03 -20.51
CA VAL A 328 4.17 0.10 -21.35
C VAL A 328 4.43 1.33 -20.48
N PHE A 329 3.57 1.65 -19.53
CA PHE A 329 3.79 2.76 -18.61
C PHE A 329 5.08 2.58 -17.81
N ALA A 330 5.29 1.41 -17.20
CA ALA A 330 6.42 1.13 -16.35
C ALA A 330 7.76 1.28 -17.11
N TYR A 331 7.94 0.62 -18.26
CA TYR A 331 9.20 0.75 -18.98
C TYR A 331 9.40 2.12 -19.62
N SER A 332 8.32 2.81 -20.03
CA SER A 332 8.38 4.12 -20.67
C SER A 332 8.81 5.23 -19.71
N THR A 333 8.45 5.12 -18.45
CA THR A 333 8.77 6.09 -17.39
C THR A 333 10.11 5.81 -16.71
N HIS A 334 10.80 4.72 -17.07
CA HIS A 334 12.12 4.41 -16.54
C HIS A 334 13.22 5.28 -17.18
N LYS A 335 14.22 5.65 -16.38
CA LYS A 335 15.37 6.48 -16.78
C LYS A 335 16.15 5.94 -17.99
N ALA A 336 16.22 4.63 -18.16
CA ALA A 336 16.90 4.02 -19.30
C ALA A 336 16.20 4.26 -20.64
N ASN A 337 14.87 4.43 -20.64
CA ASN A 337 14.06 4.55 -21.85
C ASN A 337 13.55 5.98 -22.10
N ARG A 338 13.07 6.67 -21.07
CA ARG A 338 12.58 8.06 -21.12
C ARG A 338 11.53 8.31 -22.23
N LEU A 339 10.60 7.37 -22.43
CA LEU A 339 9.56 7.48 -23.47
C LEU A 339 8.32 8.21 -23.00
N LYS A 340 8.09 8.31 -21.68
CA LYS A 340 7.01 9.04 -21.06
C LYS A 340 7.41 9.46 -19.67
N VAL A 341 7.18 10.71 -19.34
CA VAL A 341 7.48 11.22 -18.01
C VAL A 341 6.35 10.90 -17.02
N CYS A 342 6.72 10.72 -15.76
CA CYS A 342 5.80 10.71 -14.62
C CYS A 342 5.42 12.13 -14.19
N ALA A 343 4.57 12.28 -13.18
CA ALA A 343 4.24 13.56 -12.57
C ALA A 343 5.51 14.32 -12.14
N GLY A 344 5.50 15.62 -12.27
CA GLY A 344 6.66 16.46 -11.97
C GLY A 344 7.83 16.31 -12.96
N ASN A 345 7.60 15.72 -14.14
CA ASN A 345 8.62 15.42 -15.15
C ASN A 345 9.74 14.49 -14.66
N ASN A 346 9.44 13.62 -13.70
CA ASN A 346 10.39 12.68 -13.14
C ASN A 346 10.39 11.35 -13.89
N TYR A 347 11.54 10.67 -13.82
CA TYR A 347 11.71 9.28 -14.25
C TYR A 347 12.14 8.45 -13.04
N TRP A 348 11.74 7.18 -13.00
CA TRP A 348 12.14 6.25 -11.97
C TRP A 348 13.33 5.39 -12.41
N GLY A 349 13.90 4.67 -11.43
CA GLY A 349 14.97 3.70 -11.65
C GLY A 349 16.36 4.23 -11.29
N SER A 350 17.31 3.31 -11.16
CA SER A 350 18.71 3.57 -10.82
C SER A 350 19.58 3.37 -12.04
N THR A 351 20.45 4.34 -12.37
CA THR A 351 21.35 4.27 -13.50
C THR A 351 22.82 4.45 -13.10
N SER A 352 23.05 4.98 -11.91
CA SER A 352 24.37 5.16 -11.30
C SER A 352 24.24 5.43 -9.80
N THR A 353 25.34 5.35 -9.06
CA THR A 353 25.38 5.68 -7.63
C THR A 353 24.98 7.14 -7.32
N ALA A 354 25.12 8.04 -8.27
CA ALA A 354 24.68 9.43 -8.15
C ALA A 354 23.21 9.64 -8.55
N ASP A 355 22.58 8.65 -9.17
CA ASP A 355 21.21 8.69 -9.68
C ASP A 355 20.48 7.40 -9.28
N HIS A 356 20.30 7.24 -7.98
CA HIS A 356 19.68 6.08 -7.35
C HIS A 356 18.26 6.40 -6.89
N VAL A 357 17.36 5.46 -7.12
CA VAL A 357 16.00 5.45 -6.54
C VAL A 357 15.89 4.24 -5.62
N TRP A 358 15.72 4.49 -4.35
CA TRP A 358 15.54 3.45 -3.34
C TRP A 358 14.38 2.51 -3.71
N GLU A 359 14.54 1.22 -3.53
CA GLU A 359 13.61 0.15 -3.93
C GLU A 359 13.35 -0.02 -5.45
N SER A 360 14.03 0.70 -6.35
CA SER A 360 13.75 0.55 -7.78
C SER A 360 14.03 -0.86 -8.33
N SER A 361 14.94 -1.58 -7.73
CA SER A 361 15.22 -3.01 -8.00
C SER A 361 13.97 -3.89 -7.81
N LEU A 362 13.26 -3.69 -6.70
CA LEU A 362 12.02 -4.38 -6.39
C LEU A 362 10.90 -4.08 -7.41
N TRP A 363 10.78 -2.81 -7.83
CA TRP A 363 9.79 -2.45 -8.87
C TRP A 363 10.16 -3.04 -10.23
N ALA A 364 11.45 -3.08 -10.55
CA ALA A 364 11.96 -3.67 -11.77
C ALA A 364 11.75 -5.19 -11.83
N MET A 365 11.80 -5.89 -10.71
CA MET A 365 11.45 -7.31 -10.61
C MET A 365 9.98 -7.54 -11.00
N SER A 366 9.04 -6.75 -10.47
CA SER A 366 7.61 -6.84 -10.85
C SER A 366 7.41 -6.58 -12.35
N VAL A 367 8.17 -5.63 -12.94
CA VAL A 367 8.18 -5.40 -14.41
C VAL A 367 8.70 -6.62 -15.16
N ALA A 368 9.75 -7.28 -14.65
CA ALA A 368 10.29 -8.48 -15.28
C ALA A 368 9.28 -9.63 -15.31
N TYR A 369 8.57 -9.89 -14.20
CA TYR A 369 7.50 -10.88 -14.15
C TYR A 369 6.34 -10.51 -15.08
N SER A 370 5.91 -9.25 -15.10
CA SER A 370 4.87 -8.77 -16.01
C SER A 370 5.25 -8.99 -17.48
N ALA A 371 6.50 -8.71 -17.84
CA ALA A 371 7.02 -8.96 -19.18
C ALA A 371 7.11 -10.46 -19.48
N PHE A 372 7.56 -11.29 -18.52
CA PHE A 372 7.62 -12.75 -18.67
C PHE A 372 6.24 -13.36 -18.97
N PHE A 373 5.20 -12.91 -18.26
CA PHE A 373 3.84 -13.44 -18.50
C PHE A 373 3.32 -13.09 -19.90
N GLN A 374 3.78 -11.98 -20.48
CA GLN A 374 3.37 -11.48 -21.78
C GLN A 374 4.43 -11.73 -22.89
N TRP A 375 5.49 -12.50 -22.61
CA TRP A 375 6.71 -12.55 -23.43
C TRP A 375 6.46 -12.84 -24.91
N ASP A 376 5.58 -13.79 -25.22
CA ASP A 376 5.28 -14.21 -26.58
C ASP A 376 4.47 -13.16 -27.37
N GLU A 377 3.82 -12.24 -26.67
CA GLU A 377 3.01 -11.17 -27.24
C GLU A 377 3.77 -9.84 -27.38
N LEU A 378 4.96 -9.73 -26.76
CA LEU A 378 5.79 -8.53 -26.82
C LEU A 378 6.52 -8.47 -28.16
N THR A 379 6.53 -7.29 -28.79
CA THR A 379 7.39 -7.00 -29.92
C THR A 379 8.87 -6.97 -29.51
N ASP A 380 9.78 -7.11 -30.47
CA ASP A 380 11.22 -7.00 -30.21
C ASP A 380 11.60 -5.64 -29.62
N ALA A 381 10.93 -4.56 -30.05
CA ALA A 381 11.14 -3.23 -29.49
C ALA A 381 10.75 -3.17 -28.01
N GLN A 382 9.58 -3.72 -27.63
CA GLN A 382 9.13 -3.79 -26.26
C GLN A 382 10.04 -4.64 -25.37
N LYS A 383 10.46 -5.81 -25.86
CA LYS A 383 11.50 -6.63 -25.20
C LYS A 383 12.81 -5.85 -25.03
N GLY A 384 13.16 -5.03 -26.01
CA GLY A 384 14.32 -4.13 -25.95
C GLY A 384 14.19 -3.08 -24.84
N TYR A 385 13.03 -2.47 -24.66
CA TYR A 385 12.78 -1.50 -23.57
C TYR A 385 12.81 -2.18 -22.19
N VAL A 386 12.20 -3.34 -22.04
CA VAL A 386 12.30 -4.15 -20.81
C VAL A 386 13.76 -4.50 -20.52
N LYS A 387 14.50 -4.96 -21.53
CA LYS A 387 15.93 -5.28 -21.39
C LYS A 387 16.76 -4.07 -20.96
N ALA A 388 16.52 -2.91 -21.55
CA ALA A 388 17.25 -1.69 -21.21
C ALA A 388 17.02 -1.26 -19.75
N LEU A 389 15.77 -1.35 -19.27
CA LEU A 389 15.41 -1.11 -17.89
C LEU A 389 16.17 -2.05 -16.94
N LEU A 390 16.03 -3.35 -17.14
CA LEU A 390 16.62 -4.36 -16.27
C LEU A 390 18.15 -4.32 -16.27
N LYS A 391 18.76 -4.07 -17.43
CA LYS A 391 20.22 -3.87 -17.51
C LYS A 391 20.68 -2.64 -16.74
N ALA A 392 19.91 -1.56 -16.74
CA ALA A 392 20.28 -0.35 -16.01
C ALA A 392 20.29 -0.62 -14.50
N GLU A 393 19.23 -1.24 -13.96
CA GLU A 393 19.17 -1.63 -12.55
C GLU A 393 20.30 -2.60 -12.17
N CYS A 394 20.49 -3.69 -12.91
CA CYS A 394 21.57 -4.64 -12.64
C CYS A 394 22.97 -4.03 -12.74
N ASN A 395 23.19 -3.11 -13.68
CA ASN A 395 24.49 -2.45 -13.82
C ASN A 395 24.77 -1.46 -12.68
N TYR A 396 23.74 -0.83 -12.13
CA TYR A 396 23.86 -0.06 -10.91
C TYR A 396 24.37 -0.94 -9.77
N GLU A 397 23.83 -2.15 -9.60
CA GLU A 397 24.23 -3.09 -8.57
C GLU A 397 25.67 -3.62 -8.72
N LEU A 398 26.20 -3.66 -9.92
CA LEU A 398 27.61 -4.02 -10.13
C LEU A 398 28.58 -3.01 -9.48
N GLY A 399 28.19 -1.74 -9.40
CA GLY A 399 29.01 -0.66 -8.83
C GLY A 399 28.75 -0.38 -7.34
N ARG A 400 27.72 -0.96 -6.77
CA ARG A 400 27.31 -0.70 -5.39
C ARG A 400 28.10 -1.55 -4.39
N THR A 401 28.47 -0.98 -3.26
CA THR A 401 28.98 -1.76 -2.12
C THR A 401 27.84 -2.57 -1.51
N ILE A 402 28.06 -3.84 -1.19
CA ILE A 402 27.07 -4.65 -0.48
C ILE A 402 26.79 -3.98 0.88
N PRO A 403 25.55 -3.58 1.15
CA PRO A 403 25.21 -2.95 2.43
C PRO A 403 25.19 -3.99 3.55
N THR A 404 25.66 -3.56 4.74
CA THR A 404 25.68 -4.39 5.95
C THR A 404 25.30 -3.57 7.16
N GLY A 405 24.63 -4.21 8.12
CA GLY A 405 24.18 -3.61 9.37
C GLY A 405 22.96 -4.37 9.91
N TYR A 406 22.85 -4.49 11.23
CA TYR A 406 21.82 -5.29 11.89
C TYR A 406 21.10 -4.54 13.01
N ALA A 407 21.72 -3.49 13.56
CA ALA A 407 21.21 -2.73 14.69
C ALA A 407 20.49 -1.47 14.22
N GLY A 408 19.27 -1.29 14.66
CA GLY A 408 18.42 -0.15 14.34
C GLY A 408 17.83 -0.14 12.93
N ASP A 409 18.65 -0.45 11.94
CA ASP A 409 18.28 -0.45 10.52
C ASP A 409 19.11 -1.53 9.80
N THR A 410 18.56 -2.76 9.76
CA THR A 410 19.20 -3.89 9.06
C THR A 410 19.33 -3.59 7.56
N LYS A 411 20.30 -4.27 6.92
CA LYS A 411 20.46 -4.22 5.47
C LYS A 411 20.10 -5.55 4.80
N ALA A 412 19.41 -6.40 5.54
CA ALA A 412 19.01 -7.73 5.08
C ALA A 412 18.03 -7.65 3.91
N GLU A 413 16.97 -6.85 4.03
CA GLU A 413 15.94 -6.68 3.02
C GLU A 413 16.46 -5.96 1.77
N GLU A 414 17.28 -4.91 1.93
CA GLU A 414 17.90 -4.23 0.78
C GLU A 414 18.68 -5.23 -0.08
N ASN A 415 19.47 -6.12 0.53
CA ASN A 415 20.18 -7.16 -0.20
C ASN A 415 19.23 -8.14 -0.90
N GLY A 416 18.07 -8.44 -0.31
CA GLY A 416 17.02 -9.25 -0.93
C GLY A 416 16.48 -8.61 -2.21
N TRP A 417 16.11 -7.33 -2.15
CA TRP A 417 15.59 -6.58 -3.30
C TRP A 417 16.59 -6.51 -4.46
N GLU A 418 17.87 -6.33 -4.14
CA GLU A 418 18.93 -6.29 -5.17
C GLU A 418 19.17 -7.67 -5.80
N ALA A 419 18.99 -8.74 -5.00
CA ALA A 419 19.04 -10.10 -5.51
C ALA A 419 17.89 -10.37 -6.49
N ASP A 420 16.68 -9.84 -6.26
CA ASP A 420 15.51 -10.06 -7.09
C ASP A 420 15.70 -9.60 -8.53
N VAL A 421 16.10 -8.35 -8.74
CA VAL A 421 16.28 -7.81 -10.11
C VAL A 421 17.39 -8.52 -10.87
N LEU A 422 18.47 -8.89 -10.15
CA LEU A 422 19.58 -9.65 -10.75
C LEU A 422 19.11 -11.04 -11.20
N ALA A 423 18.35 -11.75 -10.33
CA ALA A 423 17.81 -13.07 -10.63
C ALA A 423 16.81 -13.04 -11.80
N ALA A 424 15.86 -12.10 -11.78
CA ALA A 424 14.86 -11.94 -12.83
C ALA A 424 15.52 -11.58 -14.19
N THR A 425 16.52 -10.71 -14.17
CA THR A 425 17.26 -10.35 -15.38
C THR A 425 18.06 -11.52 -15.96
N LEU A 426 18.72 -12.30 -15.10
CA LEU A 426 19.40 -13.52 -15.51
C LEU A 426 18.42 -14.56 -16.07
N GLY A 427 17.22 -14.64 -15.49
CA GLY A 427 16.17 -15.51 -15.98
C GLY A 427 15.69 -15.15 -17.38
N LEU A 428 15.49 -13.87 -17.67
CA LEU A 428 15.04 -13.39 -18.99
C LEU A 428 16.18 -13.35 -20.03
N PHE A 429 17.41 -13.02 -19.63
CA PHE A 429 18.54 -12.78 -20.52
C PHE A 429 19.80 -13.56 -20.11
N PRO A 430 19.73 -14.90 -19.98
CA PRO A 430 20.83 -15.72 -19.45
C PRO A 430 22.11 -15.70 -20.30
N ASN A 431 22.01 -15.25 -21.53
CA ASN A 431 23.12 -15.18 -22.49
C ASN A 431 23.62 -13.75 -22.72
N ASP A 432 23.22 -12.76 -21.93
CA ASP A 432 23.78 -11.41 -22.01
C ASP A 432 25.28 -11.44 -21.66
N GLU A 433 26.05 -10.57 -22.27
CA GLU A 433 27.51 -10.47 -22.05
C GLU A 433 27.88 -10.17 -20.58
N LEU A 434 26.99 -9.50 -19.84
CA LEU A 434 27.18 -9.16 -18.44
C LEU A 434 26.60 -10.22 -17.48
N ALA A 435 25.90 -11.23 -17.98
CA ALA A 435 25.25 -12.26 -17.14
C ALA A 435 26.23 -12.92 -16.13
N PRO A 436 27.50 -13.24 -16.48
CA PRO A 436 28.43 -13.79 -15.48
C PRO A 436 28.70 -12.80 -14.31
N LYS A 437 28.75 -11.50 -14.60
CA LYS A 437 28.97 -10.47 -13.57
C LYS A 437 27.72 -10.30 -12.69
N TRP A 438 26.55 -10.28 -13.31
CA TRP A 438 25.29 -10.22 -12.57
C TRP A 438 25.11 -11.45 -11.67
N PHE A 439 25.49 -12.64 -12.16
CA PHE A 439 25.40 -13.85 -11.37
C PHE A 439 26.35 -13.86 -10.17
N ALA A 440 27.59 -13.43 -10.36
CA ALA A 440 28.52 -13.27 -9.24
C ALA A 440 27.95 -12.30 -8.19
N ARG A 441 27.37 -11.19 -8.66
CA ARG A 441 26.79 -10.16 -7.81
C ARG A 441 25.52 -10.64 -7.08
N LEU A 442 24.65 -11.38 -7.76
CA LEU A 442 23.50 -12.05 -7.16
C LEU A 442 23.88 -12.89 -5.94
N ARG A 443 24.94 -13.70 -6.07
CA ARG A 443 25.43 -14.55 -4.97
C ARG A 443 25.94 -13.73 -3.79
N GLU A 444 26.62 -12.62 -4.04
CA GLU A 444 27.06 -11.72 -2.97
C GLU A 444 25.87 -11.11 -2.21
N PHE A 445 24.88 -10.56 -2.92
CA PHE A 445 23.67 -10.01 -2.28
C PHE A 445 22.91 -11.08 -1.50
N ALA A 446 22.69 -12.25 -2.09
CA ALA A 446 21.94 -13.34 -1.47
C ALA A 446 22.60 -13.85 -0.17
N ILE A 447 23.92 -14.08 -0.14
CA ILE A 447 24.64 -14.47 1.07
C ILE A 447 24.56 -13.38 2.13
N ASN A 448 24.59 -12.10 1.71
CA ASN A 448 24.57 -11.00 2.68
C ASN A 448 23.14 -10.54 3.07
N SER A 449 22.08 -11.16 2.55
CA SER A 449 20.72 -10.88 3.02
C SER A 449 20.55 -11.34 4.47
N TYR A 450 20.67 -12.62 4.76
CA TYR A 450 20.64 -13.15 6.13
C TYR A 450 22.04 -13.48 6.67
N SER A 451 23.01 -12.62 6.41
CA SER A 451 24.36 -12.85 6.89
C SER A 451 24.47 -12.76 8.41
N HIS A 452 25.09 -13.79 8.96
CA HIS A 452 25.37 -13.90 10.39
C HIS A 452 26.89 -13.83 10.62
N ARG A 453 27.35 -13.41 11.80
CA ARG A 453 28.78 -13.29 12.10
C ARG A 453 29.58 -14.58 11.86
N ASN A 454 28.95 -15.75 12.03
CA ASN A 454 29.59 -17.05 11.81
C ASN A 454 29.90 -17.30 10.32
N ASP A 455 29.28 -16.57 9.41
CA ASP A 455 29.54 -16.69 7.98
C ASP A 455 30.96 -16.23 7.60
N ALA A 456 31.56 -15.35 8.40
CA ALA A 456 32.95 -14.92 8.24
C ALA A 456 33.97 -16.08 8.28
N ILE A 457 33.61 -17.21 8.89
CA ILE A 457 34.46 -18.41 9.04
C ILE A 457 33.79 -19.66 8.43
N ASN A 458 32.73 -19.48 7.67
CA ASN A 458 32.02 -20.60 7.03
C ASN A 458 32.65 -20.94 5.67
N HIS A 459 33.42 -22.02 5.64
CA HIS A 459 34.11 -22.49 4.44
C HIS A 459 33.28 -23.47 3.58
N THR A 460 31.96 -23.52 3.77
CA THR A 460 31.09 -24.28 2.88
C THR A 460 31.09 -23.63 1.48
N VAL A 461 31.39 -24.41 0.45
CA VAL A 461 31.33 -23.97 -0.94
C VAL A 461 29.85 -23.76 -1.31
N VAL A 462 29.52 -22.60 -1.85
CA VAL A 462 28.13 -22.21 -2.14
C VAL A 462 27.60 -22.96 -3.34
N ASP A 463 28.31 -22.91 -4.45
CA ASP A 463 27.92 -23.52 -5.73
C ASP A 463 29.07 -24.31 -6.35
N PRO A 464 29.25 -25.60 -5.97
CA PRO A 464 30.38 -26.41 -6.43
C PRO A 464 30.45 -26.60 -7.95
N ASP A 465 29.30 -26.51 -8.64
CA ASP A 465 29.21 -26.63 -10.10
C ASP A 465 29.68 -25.35 -10.83
N TYR A 466 29.81 -24.23 -10.13
CA TYR A 466 30.16 -22.94 -10.71
C TYR A 466 31.58 -22.51 -10.37
N ASP A 467 31.92 -22.47 -9.11
CA ASP A 467 33.24 -22.14 -8.59
C ASP A 467 33.45 -22.72 -7.19
N ASN A 468 34.58 -22.45 -6.56
CA ASN A 468 34.91 -22.89 -5.22
C ASN A 468 34.70 -21.79 -4.18
N ALA A 469 33.96 -20.71 -4.49
CA ALA A 469 33.71 -19.64 -3.54
C ALA A 469 32.88 -20.16 -2.34
N THR A 470 33.40 -19.89 -1.16
CA THR A 470 32.77 -20.27 0.10
C THR A 470 31.85 -19.15 0.60
N VAL A 471 31.00 -19.45 1.57
CA VAL A 471 30.22 -18.44 2.27
C VAL A 471 31.13 -17.33 2.81
N ALA A 472 32.28 -17.68 3.41
CA ALA A 472 33.22 -16.71 3.94
C ALA A 472 33.84 -15.80 2.86
N ASP A 473 34.03 -16.29 1.64
CA ASP A 473 34.53 -15.48 0.52
C ASP A 473 33.51 -14.44 0.07
N LEU A 474 32.23 -14.77 0.12
CA LEU A 474 31.11 -13.91 -0.30
C LEU A 474 30.63 -12.98 0.82
N TYR A 475 30.87 -13.31 2.07
CA TYR A 475 30.47 -12.53 3.24
C TYR A 475 31.14 -11.14 3.26
N LYS A 476 30.36 -10.09 3.54
CA LYS A 476 30.84 -8.70 3.62
C LYS A 476 30.61 -8.06 4.99
N GLY A 477 29.73 -8.62 5.81
CA GLY A 477 29.39 -8.13 7.13
C GLY A 477 28.07 -8.73 7.60
N GLN A 478 27.76 -8.64 8.90
CA GLN A 478 26.53 -9.22 9.44
C GLN A 478 25.33 -8.29 9.28
N ASN A 479 24.17 -8.89 9.00
CA ASN A 479 22.87 -8.26 8.96
C ASN A 479 21.90 -8.83 10.01
N LEU A 480 22.30 -9.85 10.74
CA LEU A 480 21.56 -10.47 11.84
C LEU A 480 22.32 -10.34 13.15
N TYR A 481 21.59 -10.25 14.25
CA TYR A 481 22.15 -10.44 15.61
C TYR A 481 22.57 -11.90 15.83
N ASP A 482 23.25 -12.16 16.93
CA ASP A 482 23.73 -13.50 17.30
C ASP A 482 22.62 -14.54 17.52
N ASP A 483 21.41 -14.10 17.80
CA ASP A 483 20.21 -14.93 17.93
C ASP A 483 19.35 -14.96 16.65
N TYR A 484 19.95 -14.59 15.52
CA TYR A 484 19.33 -14.53 14.19
C TYR A 484 18.19 -13.51 14.04
N THR A 485 17.97 -12.65 15.04
CA THR A 485 17.02 -11.53 14.92
C THR A 485 17.64 -10.36 14.17
N LEU A 486 16.80 -9.44 13.71
CA LEU A 486 17.20 -8.16 13.11
C LEU A 486 16.38 -7.01 13.69
N GLN A 487 16.87 -5.80 13.53
CA GLN A 487 16.11 -4.58 13.79
C GLN A 487 15.96 -3.77 12.51
N ASN A 488 14.80 -3.16 12.35
CA ASN A 488 14.57 -2.09 11.38
C ASN A 488 13.69 -1.04 12.05
N HIS A 489 13.75 0.23 11.60
CA HIS A 489 13.07 1.35 12.24
C HIS A 489 13.35 1.48 13.76
N ASN A 490 14.55 1.05 14.20
CA ASN A 490 15.05 1.05 15.59
C ASN A 490 14.35 0.08 16.54
N TYR A 491 13.69 -0.97 16.06
CA TYR A 491 13.13 -2.02 16.89
C TYR A 491 13.18 -3.39 16.19
N PHE A 492 12.98 -4.48 16.96
CA PHE A 492 12.79 -5.81 16.39
C PHE A 492 11.54 -5.82 15.54
N HIS A 493 11.71 -5.98 14.23
CA HIS A 493 10.65 -5.83 13.25
C HIS A 493 10.34 -7.16 12.57
N THR A 494 9.28 -7.83 13.01
CA THR A 494 8.93 -9.16 12.53
C THR A 494 8.65 -9.20 11.02
N SER A 495 8.05 -8.15 10.44
CA SER A 495 7.81 -8.12 9.00
C SER A 495 9.10 -8.03 8.19
N TYR A 496 10.08 -7.23 8.62
CA TYR A 496 11.40 -7.23 7.99
C TYR A 496 12.15 -8.55 8.20
N GLN A 497 11.99 -9.16 9.38
CA GLN A 497 12.53 -10.50 9.63
C GLN A 497 11.99 -11.56 8.68
N ASN A 498 10.75 -11.40 8.23
CA ASN A 498 10.05 -12.35 7.36
C ASN A 498 10.25 -12.04 5.87
N VAL A 499 10.21 -10.77 5.47
CA VAL A 499 10.15 -10.39 4.05
C VAL A 499 11.38 -10.84 3.26
N VAL A 500 12.55 -10.94 3.89
CA VAL A 500 13.79 -11.38 3.23
C VAL A 500 13.67 -12.81 2.69
N ILE A 501 13.01 -13.73 3.42
CA ILE A 501 12.74 -15.11 2.91
C ILE A 501 11.89 -15.03 1.65
N GLN A 502 10.89 -14.17 1.63
CA GLN A 502 10.03 -13.94 0.49
C GLN A 502 10.84 -13.46 -0.72
N GLU A 503 11.60 -12.37 -0.57
CA GLU A 503 12.39 -11.78 -1.65
C GLU A 503 13.38 -12.79 -2.25
N LEU A 504 14.13 -13.49 -1.42
CA LEU A 504 15.06 -14.54 -1.88
C LEU A 504 14.34 -15.70 -2.56
N GLY A 505 13.14 -16.05 -2.11
CA GLY A 505 12.28 -17.06 -2.74
C GLY A 505 11.78 -16.62 -4.11
N GLU A 506 11.39 -15.37 -4.26
CA GLU A 506 10.95 -14.77 -5.53
C GLU A 506 12.10 -14.68 -6.53
N ALA A 507 13.30 -14.31 -6.05
CA ALA A 507 14.52 -14.37 -6.84
C ALA A 507 14.82 -15.80 -7.35
N ALA A 508 14.73 -16.80 -6.48
CA ALA A 508 14.94 -18.20 -6.85
C ALA A 508 13.89 -18.70 -7.86
N LEU A 509 12.63 -18.28 -7.67
CA LEU A 509 11.54 -18.58 -8.59
C LEU A 509 11.80 -17.97 -9.97
N ALA A 510 12.11 -16.67 -10.04
CA ALA A 510 12.37 -15.97 -11.29
C ALA A 510 13.52 -16.63 -12.06
N LEU A 511 14.64 -16.88 -11.37
CA LEU A 511 15.82 -17.50 -11.95
C LEU A 511 15.50 -18.88 -12.55
N LYS A 512 14.73 -19.69 -11.86
CA LYS A 512 14.32 -21.02 -12.32
C LYS A 512 13.24 -20.98 -13.39
N LEU A 513 12.13 -20.30 -13.10
CA LEU A 513 10.93 -20.33 -13.94
C LEU A 513 11.17 -19.70 -15.32
N PHE A 514 11.83 -18.54 -15.36
CA PHE A 514 12.04 -17.84 -16.62
C PHE A 514 13.00 -18.60 -17.53
N GLN A 515 14.11 -19.12 -16.98
CA GLN A 515 15.06 -19.90 -17.76
C GLN A 515 14.41 -21.17 -18.32
N ASN A 516 13.71 -21.94 -17.50
CA ASN A 516 13.06 -23.17 -17.95
C ASN A 516 12.00 -22.91 -19.01
N THR A 517 11.16 -21.88 -18.82
CA THR A 517 10.07 -21.57 -19.74
C THR A 517 10.56 -21.00 -21.06
N LEU A 518 11.51 -20.05 -21.03
CA LEU A 518 11.91 -19.30 -22.23
C LEU A 518 13.12 -19.93 -22.94
N HIS A 519 13.97 -20.66 -22.23
CA HIS A 519 15.24 -21.17 -22.76
C HIS A 519 15.37 -22.69 -22.65
N GLY A 520 14.48 -23.37 -21.94
CA GLY A 520 14.46 -24.84 -21.79
C GLY A 520 15.60 -25.43 -20.94
N THR A 521 16.38 -24.59 -20.27
CA THR A 521 17.50 -25.01 -19.42
C THR A 521 17.87 -23.94 -18.40
N GLU A 522 18.27 -24.39 -17.20
CA GLU A 522 18.79 -23.52 -16.13
C GLU A 522 20.32 -23.37 -16.31
N LYS A 523 20.75 -22.30 -16.94
CA LYS A 523 22.16 -21.95 -17.06
C LYS A 523 22.72 -21.39 -15.75
N TRP A 524 21.93 -20.58 -15.08
CA TRP A 524 22.28 -19.92 -13.82
C TRP A 524 21.41 -20.49 -12.70
N LYS A 525 22.04 -21.04 -11.68
CA LYS A 525 21.41 -21.54 -10.44
C LYS A 525 22.37 -21.33 -9.28
N THR A 526 21.84 -21.03 -8.09
CA THR A 526 22.67 -20.84 -6.91
C THR A 526 21.95 -21.25 -5.63
N ASN A 527 22.70 -21.83 -4.71
CA ASN A 527 22.25 -22.13 -3.35
C ASN A 527 22.27 -20.89 -2.43
N ALA A 528 22.96 -19.82 -2.86
CA ALA A 528 23.07 -18.58 -2.07
C ALA A 528 21.71 -18.00 -1.68
N LEU A 529 20.69 -18.13 -2.56
CA LEU A 529 19.35 -17.60 -2.32
C LEU A 529 18.60 -18.24 -1.14
N MET A 530 19.04 -19.40 -0.68
CA MET A 530 18.44 -20.07 0.48
C MET A 530 19.33 -20.02 1.73
N HIS A 531 20.40 -19.20 1.70
CA HIS A 531 21.34 -19.09 2.81
C HIS A 531 20.66 -18.56 4.07
N ASN A 532 20.77 -19.29 5.16
CA ASN A 532 20.20 -19.02 6.48
C ASN A 532 18.65 -18.90 6.54
N ASN A 533 17.90 -19.07 5.44
CA ASN A 533 16.44 -19.01 5.46
C ASN A 533 15.83 -20.03 6.43
N ASP A 534 16.31 -21.27 6.41
CA ASP A 534 15.85 -22.34 7.32
C ASP A 534 16.21 -22.04 8.79
N THR A 535 17.37 -21.47 9.02
CA THR A 535 17.81 -21.11 10.36
C THR A 535 16.97 -19.97 10.94
N VAL A 536 16.73 -18.91 10.17
CA VAL A 536 15.85 -17.81 10.58
C VAL A 536 14.43 -18.32 10.83
N GLN A 537 13.91 -19.19 9.98
CA GLN A 537 12.59 -19.79 10.16
C GLN A 537 12.51 -20.56 11.49
N LYS A 538 13.49 -21.41 11.80
CA LYS A 538 13.51 -22.28 12.98
C LYS A 538 13.86 -21.57 14.28
N GLU A 539 14.79 -20.62 14.22
CA GLU A 539 15.30 -19.93 15.43
C GLU A 539 14.44 -18.75 15.83
N VAL A 540 13.72 -18.12 14.87
CA VAL A 540 12.96 -16.91 15.13
C VAL A 540 11.48 -17.07 14.75
N LEU A 541 11.16 -17.31 13.47
CA LEU A 541 9.79 -17.15 12.97
C LEU A 541 8.83 -18.22 13.50
N ASN A 542 9.25 -19.49 13.59
CA ASN A 542 8.41 -20.54 14.15
C ASN A 542 8.02 -20.27 15.61
N TRP A 543 8.87 -19.59 16.38
CA TRP A 543 8.57 -19.19 17.75
C TRP A 543 7.61 -18.00 17.85
N LEU A 544 7.45 -17.25 16.78
CA LEU A 544 6.52 -16.12 16.69
C LEU A 544 5.20 -16.52 16.04
N ALA A 545 5.13 -17.71 15.46
CA ALA A 545 3.92 -18.17 14.75
C ALA A 545 2.72 -18.29 15.69
N LEU A 546 1.58 -17.78 15.24
CA LEU A 546 0.28 -17.86 15.90
C LEU A 546 -0.55 -19.00 15.31
N ALA A 547 -1.63 -19.36 16.00
CA ALA A 547 -2.47 -20.50 15.63
C ALA A 547 -3.18 -20.34 14.27
N ASP A 548 -3.24 -19.14 13.74
CA ASP A 548 -3.86 -18.81 12.45
C ASP A 548 -2.84 -18.62 11.30
N GLY A 549 -1.57 -18.91 11.56
CA GLY A 549 -0.50 -18.75 10.59
C GLY A 549 0.10 -17.34 10.52
N GLU A 550 -0.37 -16.40 11.34
CA GLU A 550 0.28 -15.10 11.50
C GLU A 550 1.55 -15.18 12.34
N LEU A 551 2.33 -14.11 12.27
CA LEU A 551 3.47 -13.89 13.14
C LEU A 551 3.16 -12.86 14.21
N ALA A 552 3.49 -13.17 15.45
CA ALA A 552 3.43 -12.20 16.53
C ALA A 552 4.39 -11.03 16.25
N MET A 553 3.94 -9.83 16.54
CA MET A 553 4.69 -8.59 16.38
C MET A 553 4.92 -7.92 17.74
N PRO A 554 5.91 -8.41 18.54
CA PRO A 554 6.05 -8.01 19.93
C PRO A 554 6.28 -6.51 20.12
N ASN A 555 6.93 -5.87 19.15
CA ASN A 555 7.25 -4.44 19.18
C ASN A 555 6.34 -3.61 18.26
N GLY A 556 5.29 -4.23 17.68
CA GLY A 556 4.41 -3.58 16.72
C GLY A 556 4.92 -3.66 15.29
N ASN A 557 4.23 -2.91 14.41
CA ASN A 557 4.55 -2.80 12.99
C ASN A 557 4.07 -1.43 12.50
N ASP A 558 4.92 -0.68 11.84
CA ASP A 558 4.65 0.69 11.41
C ASP A 558 4.38 0.86 9.91
N TRP A 559 4.58 -0.19 9.10
CA TRP A 559 4.32 -0.13 7.67
C TRP A 559 3.39 -1.24 7.13
N SER A 560 3.47 -2.44 7.68
CA SER A 560 2.61 -3.53 7.25
C SER A 560 1.32 -3.54 8.05
N LEU A 561 0.21 -3.30 7.39
CA LEU A 561 -1.14 -3.37 7.97
C LEU A 561 -1.80 -4.72 7.73
N PHE A 562 -1.08 -5.63 7.08
CA PHE A 562 -1.53 -6.96 6.74
C PHE A 562 -0.84 -7.98 7.60
N LEU A 563 -1.63 -8.84 8.14
CA LEU A 563 -1.15 -9.81 9.08
C LEU A 563 -0.87 -11.15 8.40
N TYR A 564 -1.51 -11.46 7.27
CA TYR A 564 -1.35 -12.74 6.56
C TYR A 564 -0.42 -12.68 5.35
N ASP A 565 0.34 -11.60 5.22
CA ASP A 565 1.25 -11.40 4.09
C ASP A 565 2.53 -12.28 4.14
N GLN A 566 2.68 -13.09 5.18
CA GLN A 566 3.79 -14.03 5.34
C GLN A 566 3.67 -15.30 4.50
N ILE A 567 2.55 -15.53 3.83
CA ILE A 567 2.29 -16.79 3.12
C ILE A 567 3.42 -17.16 2.16
N THR A 568 3.94 -16.20 1.40
CA THR A 568 5.01 -16.45 0.41
C THR A 568 6.33 -16.88 1.06
N SER A 569 6.64 -16.39 2.26
CA SER A 569 7.82 -16.84 3.01
C SER A 569 7.72 -18.29 3.43
N TYR A 570 6.55 -18.71 3.91
CA TYR A 570 6.28 -20.11 4.22
C TYR A 570 6.38 -20.97 2.97
N THR A 571 5.78 -20.51 1.85
CA THR A 571 5.86 -21.19 0.56
C THR A 571 7.30 -21.32 0.08
N THR A 572 8.12 -20.29 0.23
CA THR A 572 9.55 -20.33 -0.10
C THR A 572 10.23 -21.50 0.60
N ASN A 573 10.10 -21.58 1.92
CA ASN A 573 10.75 -22.64 2.69
C ASN A 573 10.13 -24.01 2.43
N ALA A 574 8.83 -24.11 2.22
CA ALA A 574 8.16 -25.37 1.86
C ALA A 574 8.61 -25.87 0.49
N CYS A 575 8.63 -25.02 -0.53
CA CYS A 575 8.91 -25.38 -1.91
C CYS A 575 10.42 -25.59 -2.19
N PHE A 576 11.29 -24.72 -1.65
CA PHE A 576 12.72 -24.76 -1.94
C PHE A 576 13.54 -25.53 -0.90
N LEU A 577 13.14 -25.51 0.38
CA LEU A 577 13.84 -26.19 1.47
C LEU A 577 13.12 -27.45 1.96
N ARG A 578 11.95 -27.75 1.43
CA ARG A 578 11.13 -28.92 1.78
C ARG A 578 10.72 -28.91 3.27
N ASP A 579 10.52 -27.71 3.85
CA ASP A 579 10.20 -27.54 5.26
C ASP A 579 8.70 -27.84 5.52
N THR A 580 8.45 -28.87 6.33
CA THR A 580 7.09 -29.33 6.65
C THR A 580 6.38 -28.46 7.68
N ASP A 581 7.12 -27.70 8.49
CA ASP A 581 6.56 -26.72 9.42
C ASP A 581 6.06 -25.48 8.65
N ALA A 582 6.87 -25.02 7.71
CA ALA A 582 6.50 -23.94 6.82
C ALA A 582 5.27 -24.30 5.98
N LEU A 583 5.18 -25.54 5.47
CA LEU A 583 4.03 -26.05 4.73
C LEU A 583 2.73 -26.05 5.58
N MET A 584 2.84 -26.38 6.86
CA MET A 584 1.71 -26.30 7.79
C MET A 584 1.28 -24.84 8.01
N LEU A 585 2.24 -23.93 8.27
CA LEU A 585 1.97 -22.51 8.50
C LEU A 585 1.37 -21.83 7.26
N GLU A 586 1.87 -22.16 6.08
CA GLU A 586 1.31 -21.73 4.80
C GLU A 586 -0.18 -22.10 4.69
N ASN A 587 -0.53 -23.33 5.05
CA ASN A 587 -1.91 -23.81 4.97
C ASN A 587 -2.85 -23.06 5.92
N LEU A 588 -2.37 -22.66 7.10
CA LEU A 588 -3.12 -21.80 8.03
C LEU A 588 -3.30 -20.39 7.45
N ALA A 589 -2.22 -19.75 7.00
CA ALA A 589 -2.25 -18.42 6.41
C ALA A 589 -3.17 -18.37 5.18
N TYR A 590 -3.08 -19.35 4.28
CA TYR A 590 -3.94 -19.47 3.11
C TYR A 590 -5.44 -19.45 3.46
N LYS A 591 -5.86 -20.19 4.49
CA LYS A 591 -7.27 -20.23 4.92
C LYS A 591 -7.75 -18.86 5.37
N MET A 592 -6.91 -18.12 6.11
CA MET A 592 -7.23 -16.80 6.60
C MET A 592 -7.30 -15.76 5.47
N ILE A 593 -6.35 -15.80 4.53
CA ILE A 593 -6.35 -14.93 3.35
C ILE A 593 -7.62 -15.17 2.51
N LYS A 594 -7.99 -16.45 2.28
CA LYS A 594 -9.21 -16.82 1.55
C LYS A 594 -10.46 -16.28 2.25
N ALA A 595 -10.60 -16.51 3.56
CA ALA A 595 -11.74 -16.04 4.33
C ALA A 595 -11.85 -14.52 4.31
N ARG A 596 -10.73 -13.82 4.41
CA ARG A 596 -10.66 -12.36 4.41
C ARG A 596 -11.13 -11.77 3.09
N GLN A 597 -10.69 -12.29 1.96
CA GLN A 597 -11.15 -11.83 0.65
C GLN A 597 -12.66 -12.05 0.46
N GLN A 598 -13.23 -13.09 1.04
CA GLN A 598 -14.66 -13.38 0.92
C GLN A 598 -15.56 -12.32 1.57
N THR A 599 -15.01 -11.45 2.40
CA THR A 599 -15.76 -10.34 3.02
C THR A 599 -15.89 -9.10 2.13
N THR A 600 -15.23 -9.07 0.97
CA THR A 600 -15.25 -7.93 0.04
C THR A 600 -16.05 -8.22 -1.22
N ASP A 601 -16.64 -7.19 -1.82
CA ASP A 601 -17.45 -7.31 -3.03
C ASP A 601 -16.63 -7.19 -4.33
N ASP A 602 -15.43 -6.60 -4.23
CA ASP A 602 -14.54 -6.33 -5.36
C ASP A 602 -13.34 -7.29 -5.44
N GLY A 603 -13.27 -8.24 -4.52
CA GLY A 603 -12.18 -9.21 -4.44
C GLY A 603 -10.89 -8.69 -3.80
N SER A 604 -10.89 -7.48 -3.27
CA SER A 604 -9.79 -6.98 -2.42
C SER A 604 -9.76 -7.71 -1.06
N TRP A 605 -8.65 -7.54 -0.32
CA TRP A 605 -8.50 -8.13 1.02
C TRP A 605 -8.70 -7.13 2.14
N LEU A 606 -8.81 -5.84 1.80
CA LEU A 606 -8.91 -4.76 2.77
C LEU A 606 -10.18 -3.97 2.61
N LEU A 607 -10.67 -3.54 3.75
CA LEU A 607 -11.90 -2.77 3.88
C LEU A 607 -11.63 -1.30 4.24
N ARG A 608 -10.36 -0.88 4.23
CA ARG A 608 -9.97 0.49 4.56
C ARG A 608 -9.67 1.27 3.29
N SER A 609 -10.32 2.43 3.14
CA SER A 609 -10.14 3.30 1.98
C SER A 609 -8.80 4.04 1.94
N ASP A 610 -8.11 4.14 3.08
CA ASP A 610 -6.77 4.75 3.19
C ASP A 610 -5.64 3.80 2.79
N ILE A 611 -5.96 2.54 2.51
CA ILE A 611 -5.01 1.55 2.02
C ILE A 611 -5.17 1.46 0.51
N GLY A 612 -4.27 2.12 -0.18
CA GLY A 612 -4.30 2.27 -1.63
C GLY A 612 -3.85 1.02 -2.39
N ALA A 613 -3.80 1.12 -3.73
CA ALA A 613 -3.44 0.04 -4.65
C ALA A 613 -2.07 -0.57 -4.35
N ARG A 614 -1.15 0.19 -3.82
CA ARG A 614 0.15 -0.34 -3.41
C ARG A 614 -0.01 -1.55 -2.49
N ARG A 615 -0.81 -1.43 -1.43
CA ARG A 615 -1.02 -2.54 -0.48
C ARG A 615 -1.84 -3.67 -1.08
N MET A 616 -2.82 -3.35 -1.92
CA MET A 616 -3.57 -4.36 -2.65
C MET A 616 -2.69 -5.11 -3.64
N GLY A 617 -1.79 -4.39 -4.33
CA GLY A 617 -0.79 -4.97 -5.21
C GLY A 617 0.11 -5.95 -4.46
N VAL A 618 0.65 -5.56 -3.32
CA VAL A 618 1.51 -6.42 -2.48
C VAL A 618 0.81 -7.70 -2.05
N GLU A 619 -0.44 -7.63 -1.59
CA GLU A 619 -1.19 -8.83 -1.17
C GLU A 619 -1.47 -9.76 -2.35
N ALA A 620 -1.94 -9.23 -3.47
CA ALA A 620 -2.18 -10.00 -4.68
C ALA A 620 -0.88 -10.62 -5.24
N HIS A 621 0.23 -9.88 -5.18
CA HIS A 621 1.56 -10.35 -5.53
C HIS A 621 1.94 -11.60 -4.72
N ARG A 622 1.78 -11.58 -3.41
CA ARG A 622 2.11 -12.71 -2.53
C ARG A 622 1.26 -13.95 -2.81
N VAL A 623 -0.04 -13.77 -3.01
CA VAL A 623 -0.94 -14.86 -3.43
C VAL A 623 -0.50 -15.45 -4.77
N MET A 624 -0.11 -14.61 -5.72
CA MET A 624 0.39 -15.04 -7.03
C MET A 624 1.72 -15.80 -6.92
N MET A 625 2.68 -15.28 -6.15
CA MET A 625 4.00 -15.91 -5.97
C MET A 625 3.87 -17.27 -5.27
N THR A 626 3.01 -17.38 -4.27
CA THR A 626 2.67 -18.65 -3.64
C THR A 626 2.20 -19.68 -4.67
N TRP A 627 1.26 -19.30 -5.54
CA TRP A 627 0.79 -20.17 -6.61
C TRP A 627 1.92 -20.59 -7.57
N LEU A 628 2.76 -19.64 -7.99
CA LEU A 628 3.87 -19.90 -8.92
C LEU A 628 4.96 -20.78 -8.32
N MET A 629 5.27 -20.62 -7.03
CA MET A 629 6.27 -21.45 -6.36
C MET A 629 5.86 -22.91 -6.32
N HIS A 630 4.59 -23.19 -6.05
CA HIS A 630 4.03 -24.55 -6.13
C HIS A 630 3.96 -25.09 -7.56
N GLU A 631 3.78 -24.22 -8.56
CA GLU A 631 3.86 -24.62 -9.98
C GLU A 631 5.27 -25.02 -10.38
N ALA A 632 6.28 -24.31 -9.86
CA ALA A 632 7.69 -24.56 -10.17
C ALA A 632 8.32 -25.68 -9.30
N ASN A 633 7.84 -25.87 -8.07
CA ASN A 633 8.37 -26.80 -7.07
C ASN A 633 7.22 -27.40 -6.24
N THR A 634 6.62 -28.46 -6.75
CA THR A 634 5.49 -29.11 -6.03
C THR A 634 5.88 -29.61 -4.64
N THR A 635 4.96 -29.47 -3.71
CA THR A 635 5.04 -30.02 -2.34
C THR A 635 4.07 -31.20 -2.12
N ALA A 636 3.42 -31.67 -3.19
CA ALA A 636 2.41 -32.73 -3.12
C ALA A 636 2.92 -34.06 -2.53
N ASP A 637 4.24 -34.29 -2.54
CA ASP A 637 4.92 -35.43 -1.93
C ASP A 637 5.30 -35.23 -0.46
N LEU A 638 5.10 -34.00 0.08
CA LEU A 638 5.38 -33.69 1.48
C LEU A 638 4.15 -33.92 2.36
N THR A 639 4.43 -34.38 3.57
CA THR A 639 3.43 -34.40 4.64
C THR A 639 3.71 -33.24 5.57
N PRO A 640 2.78 -32.28 5.72
CA PRO A 640 2.98 -31.14 6.62
C PRO A 640 3.10 -31.61 8.07
N SER A 641 3.79 -30.84 8.88
CA SER A 641 3.81 -31.05 10.32
C SER A 641 2.39 -30.98 10.88
N THR A 642 2.09 -31.82 11.88
CA THR A 642 0.86 -31.64 12.65
C THR A 642 0.99 -30.46 13.61
N PHE A 643 -0.13 -29.84 13.95
CA PHE A 643 -0.15 -28.76 14.93
C PHE A 643 0.45 -29.20 16.29
N ASP A 644 0.18 -30.43 16.73
CA ASP A 644 0.73 -30.96 17.97
C ASP A 644 2.24 -31.11 17.91
N ASN A 645 2.78 -31.70 16.84
CA ASN A 645 4.22 -31.83 16.65
C ASN A 645 4.94 -30.48 16.56
N PHE A 646 4.29 -29.48 15.93
CA PHE A 646 4.81 -28.13 15.89
C PHE A 646 4.85 -27.50 17.29
N ARG A 647 3.77 -27.63 18.05
CA ARG A 647 3.69 -27.14 19.43
C ARG A 647 4.67 -27.83 20.37
N GLU A 648 4.93 -29.11 20.19
CA GLU A 648 5.96 -29.81 20.97
C GLU A 648 7.34 -29.20 20.79
N ARG A 649 7.67 -28.71 19.58
CA ARG A 649 8.96 -28.06 19.29
C ARG A 649 9.00 -26.59 19.68
N TYR A 650 7.93 -25.85 19.40
CA TYR A 650 7.90 -24.38 19.50
C TYR A 650 6.88 -23.85 20.53
N GLY A 651 6.23 -24.71 21.28
CA GLY A 651 5.23 -24.33 22.29
C GLY A 651 5.80 -24.02 23.68
N ALA A 652 7.11 -24.21 23.88
CA ALA A 652 7.81 -23.80 25.10
C ALA A 652 8.28 -22.33 25.00
N ALA A 653 8.88 -21.82 26.07
CA ALA A 653 9.40 -20.46 26.05
C ALA A 653 10.70 -20.34 25.23
N LYS A 654 10.78 -19.31 24.40
CA LYS A 654 12.00 -18.88 23.69
C LYS A 654 12.41 -17.51 24.16
N ILE A 655 13.69 -17.33 24.40
CA ILE A 655 14.30 -16.03 24.69
C ILE A 655 15.01 -15.56 23.43
N LEU A 656 14.74 -14.33 23.01
CA LEU A 656 15.47 -13.60 21.99
C LEU A 656 16.27 -12.50 22.69
N PRO A 657 17.50 -12.81 23.16
CA PRO A 657 18.21 -11.94 24.09
C PRO A 657 18.65 -10.62 23.46
N ALA A 658 18.99 -10.61 22.19
CA ALA A 658 19.34 -9.38 21.47
C ALA A 658 18.19 -8.36 21.45
N GLN A 659 16.95 -8.82 21.54
CA GLN A 659 15.75 -8.00 21.47
C GLN A 659 15.06 -7.81 22.84
N ASN A 660 15.55 -8.44 23.90
CA ASN A 660 14.91 -8.48 25.22
C ASN A 660 13.47 -9.04 25.20
N ILE A 661 13.21 -10.00 24.30
CA ILE A 661 11.89 -10.61 24.13
C ILE A 661 11.89 -12.01 24.73
N VAL A 662 10.83 -12.33 25.45
CA VAL A 662 10.48 -13.68 25.90
C VAL A 662 9.15 -14.04 25.28
N ARG A 663 9.10 -15.15 24.55
CA ARG A 663 7.90 -15.73 23.99
C ARG A 663 7.63 -17.08 24.68
N GLY A 664 6.43 -17.26 25.22
CA GLY A 664 6.02 -18.49 25.88
C GLY A 664 4.55 -18.75 25.73
#